data_016cfc74814603db19fafe5034976653
#
_entry.id   016cfc74814603db19fafe5034976653
#
_cell.length_a   1.000
_cell.length_b   1.000
_cell.length_c   1.000
_cell.angle_alpha   90.00
_cell.angle_beta   90.00
_cell.angle_gamma   90.00
#
_symmetry.space_group_name_H-M   'P 1'
#
loop_
_entity.id
_entity.type
_entity.pdbx_description
1 polymer ?
#
loop_
_entity_poly.entity_id
_entity_poly.type
_entity_poly.pdbx_seq_one_letter_code
_entity_poly.pdbx_strand_id
1 'polypeptide(L)'
;MGSTKTAKKASKQAKDEYVKEPAKRKRDEVETKKQIVKAGKSSKQSKKQDEEDAAAAAKKKKSKVPDSDSSDSSDSSDSSDSDSDSDSSSSSSSDSDSDSDSEMAPATPPSAAKADESEDAPSGSEGASDPTKDPLHVSNFALSSEVKEKLENKGITSLFGIQAQTFQTVLDGKDLVGRARTGCGKTLAFVLPIVEALNKENPCPANGRRAQGRKPLVALLAPTRELAKQVHTDFAYIGAAFKLNAICVYGGAPYGEQERALRAGCDIVVGTPGRMKDHLERKTLSFANLRFRVLDEADEMLNMGFVEDIETILNAAKDNPNLQTLLFSATLPKWVADIARRFLTAGHATVDLVGDEKRKASDSVSHMLMPCQWSERTELVCDLIRAKVPGEGRVIVFCDTKRDCGELSEALQKELKKGAKALHGDVNQSQREVVLAGFRANKFQTLVATDVAARGLDISGVELVVQCDPPKEAETYIHRSGRTGRGGATGVCVTLCTPRNEWAIPNIERKGGFKFQKIAPPQPAEMVAAAAKVVIQQVRSVHKGAAKLFMEAATELLAAGAGEHDEGADPTEMLAAALAKLAGHGELRTRSLLTSHSGQTTLSFVAGGTTEIRTPTYVWNFLRQRLEENDLQIRRLTLCADHKGAVFDVPSELAEKFVALSEDQGTGPTPITISVCEELPELIAKPQSSGGFGGGGRGGGYSGGRGGRGSFSGGRGRGGFSPGGRGRGGRGGGRGFGGRRG
;
A
#
# COMPACT_ATOMS: atom_id res chain seq x y z
N MET A 1 59.10 -48.03 21.35
CA MET A 1 59.21 -46.53 21.27
C MET A 1 59.28 -46.08 19.83
N GLY A 2 58.32 -46.43 19.00
CA GLY A 2 58.29 -46.10 17.57
C GLY A 2 56.95 -45.51 17.06
N SER A 3 55.88 -45.52 17.88
CA SER A 3 54.52 -45.23 17.41
C SER A 3 54.00 -43.81 17.66
N THR A 4 54.73 -43.00 18.43
CA THR A 4 54.24 -41.64 18.81
C THR A 4 54.86 -40.51 17.97
N LYS A 5 55.85 -40.77 17.10
CA LYS A 5 56.46 -39.73 16.22
C LYS A 5 55.71 -39.55 14.89
N THR A 6 55.00 -40.58 14.38
CA THR A 6 54.26 -40.54 13.12
C THR A 6 52.91 -39.80 13.26
N ALA A 7 52.23 -39.93 14.40
CA ALA A 7 50.97 -39.24 14.65
C ALA A 7 51.13 -37.70 14.82
N LYS A 8 52.23 -37.22 15.40
CA LYS A 8 52.53 -35.79 15.53
C LYS A 8 52.89 -35.09 14.21
N LYS A 9 53.43 -35.86 13.22
CA LYS A 9 53.78 -35.29 11.91
C LYS A 9 52.53 -35.15 10.99
N ALA A 10 51.58 -36.09 11.09
CA ALA A 10 50.31 -36.00 10.38
C ALA A 10 49.38 -34.90 10.89
N SER A 11 49.36 -34.66 12.22
CA SER A 11 48.52 -33.57 12.79
C SER A 11 49.06 -32.14 12.51
N LYS A 12 50.39 -32.04 12.26
CA LYS A 12 51.00 -30.74 11.89
C LYS A 12 50.78 -30.41 10.42
N GLN A 13 50.79 -31.42 9.52
CA GLN A 13 50.45 -31.21 8.11
C GLN A 13 48.97 -30.83 7.90
N ALA A 14 48.03 -31.44 8.62
CA ALA A 14 46.64 -31.13 8.55
C ALA A 14 46.30 -29.71 9.09
N LYS A 15 47.06 -29.21 10.09
CA LYS A 15 46.91 -27.81 10.58
C LYS A 15 47.49 -26.78 9.64
N ASP A 16 48.56 -27.09 8.92
CA ASP A 16 49.18 -26.15 7.96
C ASP A 16 48.38 -26.08 6.64
N GLU A 17 47.59 -27.07 6.28
CA GLU A 17 46.66 -27.06 5.15
C GLU A 17 45.39 -26.25 5.47
N TYR A 18 44.84 -26.35 6.70
CA TYR A 18 43.65 -25.61 7.12
C TYR A 18 43.86 -24.10 7.27
N VAL A 19 45.06 -23.62 7.46
CA VAL A 19 45.43 -22.19 7.56
C VAL A 19 45.66 -21.58 6.17
N LYS A 20 45.92 -22.38 5.12
CA LYS A 20 46.21 -21.86 3.76
C LYS A 20 44.96 -21.62 2.90
N GLU A 21 43.82 -22.30 3.17
CA GLU A 21 42.60 -22.16 2.38
C GLU A 21 41.91 -20.79 2.46
N PRO A 22 41.77 -20.12 3.61
CA PRO A 22 41.12 -18.80 3.66
C PRO A 22 41.97 -17.68 3.03
N ALA A 23 43.26 -17.86 2.91
CA ALA A 23 44.14 -16.87 2.26
C ALA A 23 44.06 -16.96 0.71
N LYS A 24 43.82 -18.16 0.17
CA LYS A 24 43.64 -18.36 -1.27
C LYS A 24 42.31 -17.83 -1.75
N ARG A 25 41.22 -18.10 -1.02
CA ARG A 25 39.87 -17.55 -1.33
C ARG A 25 39.84 -16.03 -1.32
N LYS A 26 40.52 -15.36 -0.37
CA LYS A 26 40.61 -13.89 -0.35
C LYS A 26 41.40 -13.31 -1.51
N ARG A 27 42.41 -14.02 -2.03
CA ARG A 27 43.18 -13.58 -3.22
C ARG A 27 42.31 -13.72 -4.49
N ASP A 28 41.63 -14.82 -4.64
CA ASP A 28 40.76 -15.07 -5.81
C ASP A 28 39.56 -14.10 -5.87
N GLU A 29 38.95 -13.73 -4.71
CA GLU A 29 37.95 -12.66 -4.62
C GLU A 29 38.45 -11.27 -5.00
N VAL A 30 39.70 -10.94 -4.63
CA VAL A 30 40.31 -9.64 -4.97
C VAL A 30 40.65 -9.59 -6.47
N GLU A 31 41.06 -10.71 -7.04
CA GLU A 31 41.41 -10.79 -8.47
C GLU A 31 40.15 -10.75 -9.34
N THR A 32 39.05 -11.42 -8.92
CA THR A 32 37.74 -11.35 -9.56
C THR A 32 37.16 -9.92 -9.50
N LYS A 33 37.26 -9.23 -8.37
CA LYS A 33 36.84 -7.83 -8.24
C LYS A 33 37.64 -6.89 -9.12
N LYS A 34 38.97 -7.14 -9.32
CA LYS A 34 39.80 -6.36 -10.24
C LYS A 34 39.46 -6.58 -11.71
N GLN A 35 39.02 -7.81 -12.09
CA GLN A 35 38.59 -8.10 -13.45
C GLN A 35 37.22 -7.47 -13.74
N ILE A 36 36.27 -7.48 -12.80
CA ILE A 36 34.97 -6.80 -12.94
C ILE A 36 35.13 -5.28 -13.08
N VAL A 37 36.04 -4.66 -12.31
CA VAL A 37 36.34 -3.21 -12.45
C VAL A 37 37.02 -2.87 -13.77
N LYS A 38 37.87 -3.76 -14.33
CA LYS A 38 38.47 -3.58 -15.65
C LYS A 38 37.45 -3.72 -16.78
N ALA A 39 36.54 -4.70 -16.69
CA ALA A 39 35.45 -4.87 -17.67
C ALA A 39 34.45 -3.69 -17.65
N GLY A 40 34.13 -3.14 -16.48
CA GLY A 40 33.28 -1.96 -16.33
C GLY A 40 33.90 -0.65 -16.82
N LYS A 41 35.24 -0.56 -16.89
CA LYS A 41 35.94 0.60 -17.50
C LYS A 41 36.00 0.51 -19.02
N SER A 42 36.13 -0.68 -19.60
CA SER A 42 36.13 -0.86 -21.06
C SER A 42 34.74 -0.62 -21.67
N SER A 43 33.66 -1.02 -20.98
CA SER A 43 32.29 -0.75 -21.44
C SER A 43 31.86 0.74 -21.34
N LYS A 44 32.48 1.52 -20.44
CA LYS A 44 32.27 2.99 -20.38
C LYS A 44 33.06 3.74 -21.45
N GLN A 45 34.20 3.22 -21.90
CA GLN A 45 34.96 3.82 -22.99
C GLN A 45 34.33 3.56 -24.36
N SER A 46 33.77 2.35 -24.60
CA SER A 46 33.04 2.07 -25.84
C SER A 46 31.76 2.92 -25.97
N LYS A 47 30.98 3.07 -24.88
CA LYS A 47 29.81 3.95 -24.92
C LYS A 47 30.10 5.42 -25.17
N LYS A 48 31.27 5.92 -24.70
CA LYS A 48 31.67 7.30 -24.95
C LYS A 48 32.12 7.52 -26.40
N GLN A 49 32.73 6.51 -26.98
CA GLN A 49 33.14 6.53 -28.40
C GLN A 49 31.93 6.45 -29.35
N ASP A 50 30.92 5.62 -29.00
CA ASP A 50 29.67 5.53 -29.76
C ASP A 50 28.83 6.83 -29.69
N GLU A 51 28.88 7.58 -28.56
CA GLU A 51 28.25 8.89 -28.44
C GLU A 51 29.00 10.00 -29.18
N GLU A 52 30.34 9.97 -29.25
CA GLU A 52 31.16 10.92 -30.02
C GLU A 52 31.02 10.68 -31.53
N ASP A 53 30.95 9.43 -31.97
CA ASP A 53 30.74 9.08 -33.40
C ASP A 53 29.30 9.43 -33.89
N ALA A 54 28.29 9.29 -33.01
CA ALA A 54 26.92 9.72 -33.29
C ALA A 54 26.81 11.26 -33.38
N ALA A 55 27.55 12.00 -32.57
CA ALA A 55 27.62 13.46 -32.62
C ALA A 55 28.36 13.97 -33.86
N ALA A 56 29.39 13.26 -34.37
CA ALA A 56 30.11 13.57 -35.59
C ALA A 56 29.27 13.30 -36.84
N ALA A 57 28.46 12.23 -36.85
CA ALA A 57 27.53 11.93 -37.89
C ALA A 57 26.38 12.95 -38.05
N ALA A 58 25.90 13.50 -36.90
CA ALA A 58 24.89 14.56 -36.89
C ALA A 58 25.42 15.91 -37.41
N LYS A 59 26.71 16.22 -37.21
CA LYS A 59 27.36 17.43 -37.78
C LYS A 59 27.59 17.36 -39.28
N LYS A 60 27.82 16.18 -39.84
CA LYS A 60 28.00 15.99 -41.32
C LYS A 60 26.70 16.13 -42.12
N LYS A 61 25.53 16.01 -41.50
CA LYS A 61 24.21 16.19 -42.17
C LYS A 61 23.74 17.64 -42.26
N LYS A 62 24.42 18.60 -41.58
CA LYS A 62 24.05 20.04 -41.57
C LYS A 62 24.83 20.93 -42.55
N SER A 63 25.74 20.40 -43.37
CA SER A 63 26.58 21.18 -44.27
C SER A 63 26.39 20.85 -45.76
N LYS A 64 25.17 20.60 -46.20
CA LYS A 64 24.86 20.55 -47.66
C LYS A 64 23.45 21.06 -47.87
N VAL A 65 23.32 22.36 -48.05
CA VAL A 65 22.25 23.01 -48.78
C VAL A 65 22.91 24.08 -49.66
N PRO A 66 22.80 24.04 -50.96
CA PRO A 66 23.10 25.17 -51.82
C PRO A 66 21.82 26.00 -52.05
N ASP A 67 22.00 27.29 -51.95
CA ASP A 67 21.06 28.31 -52.42
C ASP A 67 20.87 28.24 -53.91
N SER A 68 19.65 28.41 -54.39
CA SER A 68 19.38 29.11 -55.64
C SER A 68 17.90 29.46 -55.78
N ASP A 69 17.72 30.70 -56.13
CA ASP A 69 16.55 31.51 -56.36
C ASP A 69 15.61 31.03 -57.46
N SER A 70 14.40 31.55 -57.36
CA SER A 70 13.51 32.16 -58.37
C SER A 70 12.47 31.31 -59.10
N SER A 71 11.27 31.81 -58.91
CA SER A 71 10.22 32.15 -59.92
C SER A 71 9.32 31.06 -60.49
N ASP A 72 8.06 31.35 -60.27
CA ASP A 72 6.91 31.40 -61.19
C ASP A 72 6.26 30.17 -61.81
N SER A 73 4.96 30.20 -61.58
CA SER A 73 3.83 29.98 -62.51
C SER A 73 3.36 28.55 -62.81
N SER A 74 2.09 28.37 -62.42
CA SER A 74 0.95 27.92 -63.24
C SER A 74 0.83 26.47 -63.69
N ASP A 75 -0.37 26.04 -63.39
CA ASP A 75 -1.34 25.28 -64.23
C ASP A 75 -1.27 23.76 -64.37
N SER A 76 -2.42 23.24 -63.98
CA SER A 76 -3.35 22.32 -64.68
C SER A 76 -3.03 20.85 -64.85
N SER A 77 -4.01 20.13 -64.39
CA SER A 77 -4.77 19.06 -65.07
C SER A 77 -4.17 17.67 -65.18
N ASP A 78 -5.03 16.83 -64.79
CA ASP A 78 -5.58 15.61 -65.42
C ASP A 78 -4.91 14.26 -65.24
N SER A 79 -5.75 13.44 -64.70
CA SER A 79 -6.33 12.16 -65.17
C SER A 79 -5.49 10.89 -65.15
N SER A 80 -6.21 9.95 -64.74
CA SER A 80 -6.43 8.57 -65.23
C SER A 80 -5.59 7.44 -64.72
N ASP A 81 -6.32 6.54 -64.12
CA ASP A 81 -6.56 5.12 -64.45
C ASP A 81 -5.34 4.19 -64.41
N SER A 82 -5.37 3.10 -63.78
CA SER A 82 -6.15 1.87 -64.04
C SER A 82 -5.64 0.73 -63.16
N ASP A 83 -6.59 -0.01 -62.66
CA ASP A 83 -6.80 -1.47 -62.74
C ASP A 83 -5.64 -2.42 -62.46
N SER A 84 -5.85 -3.36 -61.60
CA SER A 84 -6.43 -4.69 -61.86
C SER A 84 -6.27 -5.60 -60.65
N ASP A 85 -7.35 -6.17 -60.21
CA ASP A 85 -7.77 -7.58 -60.24
C ASP A 85 -6.81 -8.60 -59.65
N SER A 86 -7.25 -9.41 -58.75
CA SER A 86 -8.07 -10.60 -58.93
C SER A 86 -8.29 -11.32 -57.61
N ASP A 87 -9.52 -11.64 -57.32
CA ASP A 87 -10.16 -12.96 -57.27
C ASP A 87 -9.60 -13.95 -56.26
N SER A 88 -10.35 -14.62 -55.45
CA SER A 88 -11.58 -15.40 -55.71
C SER A 88 -12.15 -15.90 -54.39
N SER A 89 -13.43 -15.80 -54.18
CA SER A 89 -14.47 -16.83 -54.21
C SER A 89 -14.38 -17.83 -53.09
N SER A 90 -15.39 -18.24 -52.43
CA SER A 90 -16.82 -18.50 -52.60
C SER A 90 -17.26 -19.31 -51.38
N SER A 91 -18.38 -19.41 -50.81
CA SER A 91 -19.78 -19.49 -51.18
C SER A 91 -20.57 -19.90 -49.96
N SER A 92 -21.64 -19.24 -49.63
CA SER A 92 -23.05 -19.69 -49.68
C SER A 92 -23.38 -20.89 -48.84
N SER A 93 -24.45 -20.94 -48.10
CA SER A 93 -25.87 -20.64 -48.29
C SER A 93 -26.60 -20.79 -46.96
N SER A 94 -27.58 -19.89 -46.60
CA SER A 94 -29.05 -20.06 -46.65
C SER A 94 -29.57 -21.31 -45.91
N ASP A 95 -30.55 -21.28 -45.06
CA ASP A 95 -31.90 -20.72 -45.03
C ASP A 95 -32.48 -20.88 -43.63
N SER A 96 -33.16 -19.92 -43.16
CA SER A 96 -34.61 -19.69 -42.94
C SER A 96 -35.33 -20.52 -41.89
N ASP A 97 -36.09 -19.71 -41.15
CA ASP A 97 -37.42 -19.85 -40.58
C ASP A 97 -37.62 -20.42 -39.18
N SER A 98 -38.15 -19.57 -38.45
CA SER A 98 -39.47 -19.27 -37.91
C SER A 98 -39.73 -19.67 -36.45
N ASP A 99 -40.19 -18.65 -35.77
CA ASP A 99 -41.23 -18.55 -34.72
C ASP A 99 -41.34 -19.56 -33.60
N SER A 100 -41.19 -19.08 -32.40
CA SER A 100 -42.37 -18.92 -31.51
C SER A 100 -42.01 -18.49 -30.08
N ASP A 101 -42.75 -17.54 -29.59
CA ASP A 101 -42.88 -17.01 -28.25
C ASP A 101 -42.93 -18.08 -27.16
N SER A 102 -42.22 -17.84 -26.04
CA SER A 102 -42.81 -18.02 -24.72
C SER A 102 -42.02 -17.32 -23.64
N GLU A 103 -42.65 -16.35 -23.00
CA GLU A 103 -42.28 -15.74 -21.73
C GLU A 103 -42.03 -16.81 -20.65
N MET A 104 -40.91 -16.65 -19.89
CA MET A 104 -40.87 -17.15 -18.51
C MET A 104 -39.99 -16.27 -17.64
N ALA A 105 -40.62 -15.65 -16.68
CA ALA A 105 -40.04 -14.89 -15.58
C ALA A 105 -39.15 -15.74 -14.69
N PRO A 106 -38.12 -15.14 -14.04
CA PRO A 106 -37.25 -15.86 -13.12
C PRO A 106 -37.89 -16.04 -11.74
N ALA A 107 -37.80 -17.28 -11.25
CA ALA A 107 -38.29 -17.72 -9.96
C ALA A 107 -37.45 -17.25 -8.78
N THR A 108 -38.10 -16.80 -7.74
CA THR A 108 -37.62 -16.55 -6.39
C THR A 108 -37.20 -17.83 -5.68
N PRO A 109 -36.10 -17.84 -4.82
CA PRO A 109 -35.75 -18.98 -4.00
C PRO A 109 -36.58 -19.07 -2.72
N PRO A 110 -36.77 -20.27 -2.15
CA PRO A 110 -37.72 -20.53 -1.07
C PRO A 110 -37.16 -20.20 0.33
N SER A 111 -38.04 -19.71 1.18
CA SER A 111 -37.98 -19.48 2.60
C SER A 111 -37.60 -20.73 3.39
N ALA A 112 -36.66 -20.60 4.32
CA ALA A 112 -36.34 -21.59 5.35
C ALA A 112 -37.11 -21.29 6.64
N ALA A 113 -37.54 -22.35 7.28
CA ALA A 113 -38.46 -22.43 8.38
C ALA A 113 -37.93 -21.89 9.73
N LYS A 114 -38.86 -21.42 10.52
CA LYS A 114 -38.76 -20.91 11.90
C LYS A 114 -38.40 -22.00 12.91
N ALA A 115 -37.62 -21.61 13.90
CA ALA A 115 -37.75 -22.14 15.26
C ALA A 115 -37.91 -20.95 16.21
N ASP A 116 -38.93 -21.07 17.08
CA ASP A 116 -39.36 -20.12 18.10
C ASP A 116 -38.29 -19.97 19.21
N GLU A 117 -38.11 -18.74 19.68
CA GLU A 117 -38.10 -18.43 21.09
C GLU A 117 -38.37 -16.93 21.29
N SER A 118 -39.28 -16.64 22.20
CA SER A 118 -39.87 -15.37 22.56
C SER A 118 -38.93 -14.56 23.48
N GLU A 119 -38.84 -13.24 23.23
CA GLU A 119 -38.93 -12.24 24.31
C GLU A 119 -39.03 -10.80 23.69
N ASP A 120 -39.84 -10.01 24.38
CA ASP A 120 -40.39 -8.70 24.07
C ASP A 120 -39.45 -7.64 23.53
N ALA A 121 -39.85 -7.00 22.41
CA ALA A 121 -39.42 -5.65 22.06
C ALA A 121 -40.57 -4.91 21.32
N PRO A 122 -40.72 -3.59 21.48
CA PRO A 122 -41.90 -2.87 21.03
C PRO A 122 -41.95 -2.72 19.52
N SER A 123 -43.13 -3.01 18.97
CA SER A 123 -43.49 -2.85 17.57
C SER A 123 -43.38 -1.39 17.10
N GLY A 124 -42.33 -1.09 16.35
CA GLY A 124 -42.27 0.05 15.46
C GLY A 124 -42.39 -0.45 14.03
N SER A 125 -43.54 -0.21 13.41
CA SER A 125 -43.77 -0.43 11.97
C SER A 125 -42.88 0.50 11.18
N GLU A 126 -41.76 0.01 10.65
CA GLU A 126 -41.00 0.70 9.59
C GLU A 126 -41.80 0.58 8.28
N GLY A 127 -42.69 1.56 8.06
CA GLY A 127 -43.24 1.82 6.74
C GLY A 127 -42.05 2.17 5.82
N ALA A 128 -42.01 1.56 4.63
CA ALA A 128 -41.09 1.92 3.55
C ALA A 128 -41.13 3.43 3.36
N SER A 129 -40.15 4.14 3.84
CA SER A 129 -40.01 5.59 3.71
C SER A 129 -39.83 5.89 2.23
N ASP A 130 -40.67 6.75 1.71
CA ASP A 130 -40.53 7.30 0.36
C ASP A 130 -39.10 7.77 0.13
N PRO A 131 -38.34 7.19 -0.79
CA PRO A 131 -36.91 7.51 -0.99
C PRO A 131 -36.67 9.00 -1.33
N THR A 132 -37.69 9.71 -1.77
CA THR A 132 -37.63 11.17 -2.04
C THR A 132 -37.61 12.01 -0.75
N LYS A 133 -37.86 11.45 0.43
CA LYS A 133 -37.81 12.13 1.72
C LYS A 133 -36.39 12.20 2.31
N ASP A 134 -35.40 11.51 1.73
CA ASP A 134 -34.00 11.64 2.11
C ASP A 134 -33.51 13.07 1.75
N PRO A 135 -33.07 13.88 2.71
CA PRO A 135 -32.56 15.24 2.45
C PRO A 135 -31.34 15.24 1.53
N LEU A 136 -30.63 14.13 1.41
CA LEU A 136 -29.48 13.93 0.54
C LEU A 136 -29.86 13.39 -0.85
N HIS A 137 -31.12 13.12 -1.12
CA HIS A 137 -31.56 12.62 -2.43
C HIS A 137 -31.27 13.63 -3.55
N VAL A 138 -30.81 13.15 -4.71
CA VAL A 138 -30.35 13.97 -5.86
C VAL A 138 -31.41 14.94 -6.35
N SER A 139 -32.71 14.61 -6.18
CA SER A 139 -33.83 15.49 -6.56
C SER A 139 -33.86 16.81 -5.82
N ASN A 140 -33.32 16.87 -4.60
CA ASN A 140 -33.32 18.03 -3.72
C ASN A 140 -32.24 19.08 -4.07
N PHE A 141 -31.39 18.76 -5.04
CA PHE A 141 -30.31 19.65 -5.48
C PHE A 141 -30.65 20.30 -6.83
N ALA A 142 -30.12 21.52 -7.02
CA ALA A 142 -30.28 22.29 -8.26
C ALA A 142 -29.41 21.70 -9.38
N LEU A 143 -29.67 20.44 -9.71
CA LEU A 143 -29.04 19.69 -10.80
C LEU A 143 -30.00 19.67 -12.01
N SER A 144 -29.44 19.81 -13.20
CA SER A 144 -30.19 19.64 -14.46
C SER A 144 -30.64 18.21 -14.67
N SER A 145 -31.67 18.02 -15.51
CA SER A 145 -32.21 16.70 -15.86
C SER A 145 -31.14 15.77 -16.41
N GLU A 146 -30.27 16.31 -17.28
CA GLU A 146 -29.19 15.57 -17.94
C GLU A 146 -28.14 15.08 -16.95
N VAL A 147 -27.83 15.84 -15.91
CA VAL A 147 -26.89 15.43 -14.85
C VAL A 147 -27.55 14.40 -13.92
N LYS A 148 -28.84 14.58 -13.58
CA LYS A 148 -29.60 13.59 -12.79
C LYS A 148 -29.64 12.24 -13.49
N GLU A 149 -29.92 12.20 -14.78
CA GLU A 149 -29.89 10.97 -15.59
C GLU A 149 -28.50 10.30 -15.56
N LYS A 150 -27.42 11.09 -15.64
CA LYS A 150 -26.04 10.56 -15.52
C LYS A 150 -25.75 9.95 -14.16
N LEU A 151 -26.28 10.52 -13.08
CA LEU A 151 -26.14 9.99 -11.73
C LEU A 151 -26.94 8.70 -11.54
N GLU A 152 -28.17 8.67 -12.02
CA GLU A 152 -29.03 7.46 -12.01
C GLU A 152 -28.36 6.30 -12.77
N ASN A 153 -27.81 6.56 -13.96
CA ASN A 153 -27.08 5.57 -14.76
C ASN A 153 -25.81 5.03 -14.06
N LYS A 154 -25.28 5.76 -13.05
CA LYS A 154 -24.20 5.29 -12.13
C LYS A 154 -24.74 4.65 -10.85
N GLY A 155 -26.08 4.57 -10.66
CA GLY A 155 -26.70 4.06 -9.43
C GLY A 155 -26.56 5.02 -8.25
N ILE A 156 -26.37 6.34 -8.50
CA ILE A 156 -26.22 7.36 -7.46
C ILE A 156 -27.58 8.05 -7.29
N THR A 157 -28.30 7.70 -6.24
CA THR A 157 -29.61 8.26 -5.91
C THR A 157 -29.53 9.35 -4.83
N SER A 158 -28.51 9.31 -3.95
CA SER A 158 -28.29 10.26 -2.87
C SER A 158 -26.84 10.73 -2.84
N LEU A 159 -26.60 11.98 -2.42
CA LEU A 159 -25.29 12.58 -2.29
C LEU A 159 -24.69 12.29 -0.92
N PHE A 160 -23.37 12.20 -0.85
CA PHE A 160 -22.68 12.18 0.43
C PHE A 160 -22.67 13.54 1.10
N GLY A 161 -22.51 13.59 2.43
CA GLY A 161 -22.55 14.81 3.22
C GLY A 161 -21.62 15.93 2.71
N ILE A 162 -20.40 15.59 2.27
CA ILE A 162 -19.47 16.59 1.68
C ILE A 162 -20.02 17.16 0.38
N GLN A 163 -20.60 16.32 -0.47
CA GLN A 163 -21.17 16.73 -1.75
C GLN A 163 -22.36 17.69 -1.54
N ALA A 164 -23.25 17.33 -0.62
CA ALA A 164 -24.42 18.14 -0.28
C ALA A 164 -24.05 19.50 0.31
N GLN A 165 -23.11 19.52 1.27
CA GLN A 165 -22.73 20.77 1.96
C GLN A 165 -21.89 21.72 1.10
N THR A 166 -21.10 21.21 0.16
CA THR A 166 -20.29 22.04 -0.73
C THR A 166 -21.05 22.52 -1.95
N PHE A 167 -22.11 21.85 -2.36
CA PHE A 167 -22.79 22.05 -3.64
C PHE A 167 -23.22 23.51 -3.85
N GLN A 168 -24.03 24.05 -2.93
CA GLN A 168 -24.54 25.41 -3.05
C GLN A 168 -23.42 26.46 -2.89
N THR A 169 -22.48 26.20 -2.00
CA THR A 169 -21.33 27.11 -1.77
C THR A 169 -20.50 27.32 -3.04
N VAL A 170 -20.28 26.24 -3.81
CA VAL A 170 -19.56 26.33 -5.09
C VAL A 170 -20.39 27.03 -6.15
N LEU A 171 -21.70 26.77 -6.23
CA LEU A 171 -22.60 27.47 -7.16
C LEU A 171 -22.73 28.98 -6.86
N ASP A 172 -22.63 29.36 -5.58
CA ASP A 172 -22.62 30.77 -5.16
C ASP A 172 -21.32 31.52 -5.53
N GLY A 173 -20.34 30.84 -6.13
CA GLY A 173 -19.07 31.43 -6.53
C GLY A 173 -18.09 31.69 -5.39
N LYS A 174 -18.27 31.10 -4.22
CA LYS A 174 -17.40 31.27 -3.05
C LYS A 174 -16.20 30.30 -3.12
N ASP A 175 -15.03 30.80 -2.76
CA ASP A 175 -13.87 29.96 -2.51
C ASP A 175 -14.15 28.99 -1.35
N LEU A 176 -13.61 27.77 -1.42
CA LEU A 176 -13.94 26.70 -0.48
C LEU A 176 -12.71 25.92 -0.04
N VAL A 177 -12.65 25.63 1.26
CA VAL A 177 -11.82 24.56 1.83
C VAL A 177 -12.74 23.42 2.27
N GLY A 178 -12.67 22.28 1.57
CA GLY A 178 -13.42 21.07 1.88
C GLY A 178 -12.54 20.03 2.58
N ARG A 179 -12.83 19.72 3.84
CA ARG A 179 -12.13 18.69 4.59
C ARG A 179 -13.04 17.48 4.82
N ALA A 180 -12.68 16.36 4.24
CA ALA A 180 -13.40 15.10 4.42
C ALA A 180 -12.44 13.89 4.34
N ARG A 181 -12.79 12.81 5.04
CA ARG A 181 -12.03 11.54 5.00
C ARG A 181 -11.87 11.00 3.58
N THR A 182 -10.89 10.13 3.34
CA THR A 182 -10.77 9.42 2.05
C THR A 182 -11.95 8.48 1.85
N GLY A 183 -12.45 8.39 0.60
CA GLY A 183 -13.60 7.53 0.28
C GLY A 183 -14.98 8.15 0.51
N CYS A 184 -15.09 9.41 0.98
CA CYS A 184 -16.35 10.12 1.18
C CYS A 184 -16.89 10.83 -0.09
N GLY A 185 -16.40 10.47 -1.27
CA GLY A 185 -16.93 11.01 -2.54
C GLY A 185 -16.55 12.45 -2.84
N LYS A 186 -15.39 12.96 -2.39
CA LYS A 186 -14.92 14.34 -2.63
C LYS A 186 -14.94 14.75 -4.11
N THR A 187 -14.68 13.82 -5.02
CA THR A 187 -14.63 14.13 -6.46
C THR A 187 -15.93 14.72 -6.98
N LEU A 188 -17.08 14.13 -6.67
CA LEU A 188 -18.37 14.68 -7.10
C LEU A 188 -18.75 15.96 -6.35
N ALA A 189 -18.17 16.24 -5.18
CA ALA A 189 -18.40 17.46 -4.42
C ALA A 189 -17.97 18.73 -5.20
N PHE A 190 -16.98 18.63 -6.09
CA PHE A 190 -16.59 19.71 -6.97
C PHE A 190 -17.01 19.48 -8.43
N VAL A 191 -17.07 18.25 -8.94
CA VAL A 191 -17.44 17.98 -10.33
C VAL A 191 -18.88 18.43 -10.61
N LEU A 192 -19.83 18.09 -9.75
CA LEU A 192 -21.26 18.40 -9.97
C LEU A 192 -21.52 19.91 -10.05
N PRO A 193 -21.19 20.70 -9.02
CA PRO A 193 -21.45 22.15 -9.06
C PRO A 193 -20.65 22.89 -10.13
N ILE A 194 -19.41 22.45 -10.43
CA ILE A 194 -18.61 23.08 -11.50
C ILE A 194 -19.26 22.83 -12.88
N VAL A 195 -19.70 21.61 -13.17
CA VAL A 195 -20.33 21.29 -14.45
C VAL A 195 -21.65 22.04 -14.62
N GLU A 196 -22.47 22.19 -13.57
CA GLU A 196 -23.68 22.98 -13.57
C GLU A 196 -23.40 24.48 -13.77
N ALA A 197 -22.39 25.02 -13.07
CA ALA A 197 -21.98 26.41 -13.23
C ALA A 197 -21.49 26.70 -14.67
N LEU A 198 -20.66 25.81 -15.24
CA LEU A 198 -20.19 25.92 -16.61
C LEU A 198 -21.33 25.84 -17.64
N ASN A 199 -22.35 25.00 -17.43
CA ASN A 199 -23.50 24.95 -18.30
C ASN A 199 -24.30 26.26 -18.27
N LYS A 200 -24.47 26.82 -17.08
CA LYS A 200 -25.18 28.10 -16.88
C LYS A 200 -24.45 29.29 -17.48
N GLU A 201 -23.12 29.37 -17.28
CA GLU A 201 -22.28 30.48 -17.72
C GLU A 201 -21.85 30.40 -19.19
N ASN A 202 -21.64 29.17 -19.68
CA ASN A 202 -21.14 28.91 -21.04
C ASN A 202 -21.90 27.73 -21.67
N PRO A 203 -23.19 27.90 -21.99
CA PRO A 203 -24.00 26.84 -22.56
C PRO A 203 -23.45 26.37 -23.90
N CYS A 204 -23.76 25.12 -24.27
CA CYS A 204 -23.37 24.59 -25.56
C CYS A 204 -24.02 25.40 -26.68
N PRO A 205 -23.25 25.89 -27.69
CA PRO A 205 -23.81 26.61 -28.83
C PRO A 205 -24.89 25.78 -29.56
N ALA A 206 -25.89 26.46 -30.16
CA ALA A 206 -27.01 25.82 -30.84
C ALA A 206 -26.59 24.83 -31.95
N ASN A 207 -25.42 25.07 -32.61
CA ASN A 207 -24.85 24.15 -33.60
C ASN A 207 -24.19 22.89 -32.97
N GLY A 208 -24.21 22.77 -31.64
CA GLY A 208 -23.64 21.65 -30.92
C GLY A 208 -22.12 21.52 -30.96
N ARG A 209 -21.42 22.53 -31.52
CA ARG A 209 -19.95 22.52 -31.66
C ARG A 209 -19.34 23.66 -30.86
N ARG A 210 -18.41 23.34 -29.98
CA ARG A 210 -17.61 24.32 -29.24
C ARG A 210 -16.42 24.76 -30.08
N ALA A 211 -15.97 26.02 -29.95
CA ALA A 211 -14.84 26.59 -30.71
C ALA A 211 -13.55 25.77 -30.52
N GLN A 212 -12.78 25.62 -31.60
CA GLN A 212 -11.45 25.02 -31.52
C GLN A 212 -10.44 25.98 -30.87
N GLY A 213 -9.37 25.45 -30.27
CA GLY A 213 -8.30 26.23 -29.66
C GLY A 213 -8.71 27.00 -28.40
N ARG A 214 -9.92 26.72 -27.83
CA ARG A 214 -10.38 27.37 -26.61
C ARG A 214 -9.50 26.99 -25.41
N LYS A 215 -9.30 27.96 -24.53
CA LYS A 215 -8.54 27.79 -23.28
C LYS A 215 -9.43 27.19 -22.21
N PRO A 216 -8.86 26.40 -21.26
CA PRO A 216 -9.64 25.78 -20.20
C PRO A 216 -10.26 26.80 -19.28
N LEU A 217 -11.48 26.49 -18.85
CA LEU A 217 -12.24 27.20 -17.81
C LEU A 217 -11.98 26.58 -16.42
N VAL A 218 -11.58 25.31 -16.37
CA VAL A 218 -11.28 24.56 -15.15
C VAL A 218 -9.87 24.01 -15.23
N ALA A 219 -9.09 24.20 -14.17
CA ALA A 219 -7.82 23.52 -13.92
C ALA A 219 -7.88 22.78 -12.59
N LEU A 220 -7.61 21.47 -12.63
CA LEU A 220 -7.56 20.63 -11.45
C LEU A 220 -6.19 19.97 -11.30
N LEU A 221 -5.64 20.07 -10.08
CA LEU A 221 -4.40 19.42 -9.66
C LEU A 221 -4.72 18.21 -8.80
N ALA A 222 -4.09 17.09 -9.13
CA ALA A 222 -4.12 15.84 -8.36
C ALA A 222 -2.69 15.31 -8.15
N PRO A 223 -2.37 14.71 -6.97
CA PRO A 223 -1.01 14.28 -6.64
C PRO A 223 -0.48 13.17 -7.56
N THR A 224 -1.35 12.28 -8.01
CA THR A 224 -0.97 11.10 -8.78
C THR A 224 -1.63 11.05 -10.15
N ARG A 225 -0.98 10.34 -11.09
CA ARG A 225 -1.50 10.16 -12.46
C ARG A 225 -2.82 9.41 -12.48
N GLU A 226 -2.93 8.45 -11.59
CA GLU A 226 -4.08 7.58 -11.44
C GLU A 226 -5.29 8.37 -10.94
N LEU A 227 -5.12 9.22 -9.92
CA LEU A 227 -6.18 10.10 -9.43
C LEU A 227 -6.56 11.14 -10.49
N ALA A 228 -5.58 11.74 -11.17
CA ALA A 228 -5.87 12.67 -12.26
C ALA A 228 -6.72 12.03 -13.37
N LYS A 229 -6.42 10.78 -13.76
CA LYS A 229 -7.24 10.01 -14.71
C LYS A 229 -8.64 9.71 -14.21
N GLN A 230 -8.77 9.36 -12.93
CA GLN A 230 -10.05 9.09 -12.30
C GLN A 230 -10.94 10.35 -12.30
N VAL A 231 -10.41 11.47 -11.79
CA VAL A 231 -11.13 12.75 -11.79
C VAL A 231 -11.47 13.22 -13.22
N HIS A 232 -10.53 13.04 -14.17
CA HIS A 232 -10.80 13.29 -15.59
C HIS A 232 -11.96 12.46 -16.10
N THR A 233 -12.05 11.17 -15.75
CA THR A 233 -13.14 10.27 -16.16
C THR A 233 -14.48 10.76 -15.61
N ASP A 234 -14.54 11.22 -14.37
CA ASP A 234 -15.76 11.76 -13.76
C ASP A 234 -16.18 13.09 -14.44
N PHE A 235 -15.23 14.01 -14.68
CA PHE A 235 -15.53 15.24 -15.44
C PHE A 235 -15.97 14.94 -16.87
N ALA A 236 -15.33 14.00 -17.56
CA ALA A 236 -15.70 13.61 -18.91
C ALA A 236 -17.11 12.98 -18.95
N TYR A 237 -17.43 12.13 -17.97
CA TYR A 237 -18.72 11.46 -17.90
C TYR A 237 -19.88 12.43 -17.60
N ILE A 238 -19.74 13.24 -16.54
CA ILE A 238 -20.77 14.22 -16.18
C ILE A 238 -20.83 15.37 -17.18
N GLY A 239 -19.67 15.91 -17.57
CA GLY A 239 -19.56 17.01 -18.54
C GLY A 239 -20.05 16.67 -19.95
N ALA A 240 -20.12 15.38 -20.30
CA ALA A 240 -20.71 14.96 -21.57
C ALA A 240 -22.19 15.36 -21.71
N ALA A 241 -22.92 15.57 -20.60
CA ALA A 241 -24.27 16.13 -20.59
C ALA A 241 -24.34 17.44 -21.36
N PHE A 242 -23.31 18.27 -21.25
CA PHE A 242 -23.21 19.61 -21.86
C PHE A 242 -22.12 19.72 -22.94
N LYS A 243 -21.64 18.60 -23.46
CA LYS A 243 -20.58 18.53 -24.47
C LYS A 243 -19.30 19.26 -24.04
N LEU A 244 -18.98 19.24 -22.74
CA LEU A 244 -17.71 19.75 -22.20
C LEU A 244 -16.59 18.75 -22.56
N ASN A 245 -15.43 19.31 -22.97
CA ASN A 245 -14.26 18.53 -23.27
C ASN A 245 -13.25 18.59 -22.13
N ALA A 246 -12.97 17.46 -21.49
CA ALA A 246 -11.97 17.33 -20.47
C ALA A 246 -10.69 16.69 -21.03
N ILE A 247 -9.51 17.15 -20.61
CA ILE A 247 -8.21 16.63 -20.98
C ILE A 247 -7.41 16.31 -19.73
N CYS A 248 -6.68 15.17 -19.78
CA CYS A 248 -5.81 14.77 -18.68
C CYS A 248 -4.32 14.92 -19.09
N VAL A 249 -3.55 15.68 -18.28
CA VAL A 249 -2.11 15.93 -18.51
C VAL A 249 -1.29 15.42 -17.32
N TYR A 250 -0.35 14.48 -17.58
CA TYR A 250 0.46 13.87 -16.54
C TYR A 250 1.82 13.40 -17.06
N GLY A 251 2.78 13.25 -16.16
CA GLY A 251 4.13 12.82 -16.51
C GLY A 251 4.18 11.34 -16.93
N GLY A 252 5.13 10.97 -17.79
CA GLY A 252 5.31 9.61 -18.31
C GLY A 252 4.46 9.25 -19.52
N ALA A 253 3.52 10.12 -19.92
CA ALA A 253 2.83 10.04 -21.22
C ALA A 253 3.51 10.94 -22.25
N PRO A 254 3.42 10.61 -23.57
CA PRO A 254 4.01 11.41 -24.65
C PRO A 254 3.47 12.85 -24.68
N TYR A 255 4.36 13.83 -24.83
CA TYR A 255 3.97 15.25 -24.92
C TYR A 255 3.09 15.55 -26.12
N GLY A 256 3.41 14.96 -27.29
CA GLY A 256 2.74 15.29 -28.54
C GLY A 256 1.24 15.02 -28.56
N GLU A 257 0.77 14.01 -27.84
CA GLU A 257 -0.66 13.72 -27.69
C GLU A 257 -1.36 14.76 -26.82
N GLN A 258 -0.75 15.11 -25.68
CA GLN A 258 -1.27 16.13 -24.78
C GLN A 258 -1.27 17.51 -25.43
N GLU A 259 -0.21 17.87 -26.15
CA GLU A 259 -0.14 19.13 -26.89
C GLU A 259 -1.17 19.21 -28.01
N ARG A 260 -1.37 18.14 -28.78
CA ARG A 260 -2.43 18.09 -29.82
C ARG A 260 -3.81 18.30 -29.20
N ALA A 261 -4.09 17.62 -28.09
CA ALA A 261 -5.36 17.76 -27.37
C ALA A 261 -5.57 19.19 -26.83
N LEU A 262 -4.54 19.80 -26.22
CA LEU A 262 -4.59 21.19 -25.74
C LEU A 262 -4.76 22.20 -26.89
N ARG A 263 -4.10 22.01 -28.04
CA ARG A 263 -4.29 22.86 -29.23
C ARG A 263 -5.69 22.74 -29.84
N ALA A 264 -6.28 21.54 -29.82
CA ALA A 264 -7.66 21.35 -30.25
C ALA A 264 -8.67 22.11 -29.37
N GLY A 265 -8.29 22.41 -28.13
CA GLY A 265 -9.06 23.14 -27.14
C GLY A 265 -9.83 22.26 -26.17
N CYS A 266 -9.87 22.69 -24.92
CA CYS A 266 -10.61 22.03 -23.83
C CYS A 266 -11.33 23.03 -22.94
N ASP A 267 -12.33 22.54 -22.24
CA ASP A 267 -13.04 23.28 -21.21
C ASP A 267 -12.44 22.99 -19.82
N ILE A 268 -11.94 21.78 -19.63
CA ILE A 268 -11.44 21.28 -18.37
C ILE A 268 -10.07 20.64 -18.60
N VAL A 269 -9.08 21.03 -17.81
CA VAL A 269 -7.77 20.37 -17.74
C VAL A 269 -7.55 19.80 -16.34
N VAL A 270 -7.32 18.49 -16.29
CA VAL A 270 -6.97 17.77 -15.06
C VAL A 270 -5.52 17.30 -15.18
N GLY A 271 -4.71 17.45 -14.14
CA GLY A 271 -3.33 17.02 -14.28
C GLY A 271 -2.55 16.90 -12.99
N THR A 272 -1.33 16.35 -13.13
CA THR A 272 -0.33 16.33 -12.06
C THR A 272 0.51 17.61 -12.09
N PRO A 273 0.96 18.14 -10.92
CA PRO A 273 1.62 19.44 -10.83
C PRO A 273 2.77 19.62 -11.82
N GLY A 274 3.78 18.74 -11.80
CA GLY A 274 4.96 18.89 -12.66
C GLY A 274 4.64 18.97 -14.17
N ARG A 275 3.72 18.11 -14.69
CA ARG A 275 3.37 18.15 -16.13
C ARG A 275 2.51 19.36 -16.46
N MET A 276 1.65 19.80 -15.57
CA MET A 276 0.85 21.03 -15.78
C MET A 276 1.74 22.26 -15.84
N LYS A 277 2.72 22.36 -14.93
CA LYS A 277 3.77 23.39 -14.95
C LYS A 277 4.56 23.37 -16.26
N ASP A 278 5.04 22.20 -16.72
CA ASP A 278 5.74 22.04 -18.01
C ASP A 278 4.94 22.62 -19.18
N HIS A 279 3.62 22.34 -19.24
CA HIS A 279 2.76 22.88 -20.30
C HIS A 279 2.54 24.39 -20.22
N LEU A 280 2.50 24.96 -18.99
CA LEU A 280 2.43 26.39 -18.76
C LEU A 280 3.72 27.09 -19.21
N GLU A 281 4.90 26.59 -18.82
CA GLU A 281 6.22 27.09 -19.18
C GLU A 281 6.45 27.03 -20.69
N ARG A 282 6.01 25.96 -21.35
CA ARG A 282 6.05 25.78 -22.82
C ARG A 282 4.99 26.59 -23.54
N LYS A 283 4.10 27.31 -22.82
CA LYS A 283 3.00 28.10 -23.40
C LYS A 283 2.01 27.26 -24.26
N THR A 284 2.00 25.93 -24.09
CA THR A 284 1.02 25.04 -24.71
C THR A 284 -0.29 25.01 -23.94
N LEU A 285 -0.28 25.40 -22.65
CA LEU A 285 -1.41 25.62 -21.79
C LEU A 285 -1.45 27.08 -21.34
N SER A 286 -2.62 27.68 -21.26
CA SER A 286 -2.81 29.04 -20.78
C SER A 286 -4.07 29.15 -19.92
N PHE A 287 -3.96 29.79 -18.77
CA PHE A 287 -5.05 29.99 -17.82
C PHE A 287 -5.78 31.35 -17.96
N ALA A 288 -5.66 31.98 -19.12
CA ALA A 288 -6.26 33.33 -19.32
C ALA A 288 -7.79 33.35 -19.14
N ASN A 289 -8.48 32.22 -19.35
CA ASN A 289 -9.94 32.14 -19.22
C ASN A 289 -10.39 31.29 -18.03
N LEU A 290 -9.46 31.00 -17.09
CA LEU A 290 -9.75 30.09 -15.98
C LEU A 290 -10.82 30.65 -15.04
N ARG A 291 -11.85 29.87 -14.79
CA ARG A 291 -12.96 30.19 -13.85
C ARG A 291 -12.85 29.42 -12.54
N PHE A 292 -12.39 28.17 -12.63
CA PHE A 292 -12.26 27.27 -11.49
C PHE A 292 -10.85 26.72 -11.40
N ARG A 293 -10.32 26.75 -10.20
CA ARG A 293 -9.05 26.16 -9.83
C ARG A 293 -9.28 25.20 -8.66
N VAL A 294 -9.00 23.92 -8.84
CA VAL A 294 -9.26 22.88 -7.85
C VAL A 294 -7.95 22.17 -7.46
N LEU A 295 -7.73 22.03 -6.16
CA LEU A 295 -6.66 21.19 -5.61
C LEU A 295 -7.32 20.02 -4.89
N ASP A 296 -7.09 18.80 -5.37
CA ASP A 296 -7.59 17.58 -4.72
C ASP A 296 -6.44 16.81 -4.06
N GLU A 297 -6.67 16.27 -2.86
CA GLU A 297 -5.66 15.65 -1.98
C GLU A 297 -4.45 16.60 -1.78
N ALA A 298 -4.71 17.86 -1.37
CA ALA A 298 -3.68 18.89 -1.24
C ALA A 298 -2.58 18.54 -0.24
N ASP A 299 -2.94 17.89 0.88
CA ASP A 299 -2.01 17.37 1.88
C ASP A 299 -1.01 16.36 1.28
N GLU A 300 -1.47 15.56 0.35
CA GLU A 300 -0.65 14.56 -0.31
C GLU A 300 0.34 15.18 -1.31
N MET A 301 -0.08 16.22 -2.02
CA MET A 301 0.83 16.94 -2.92
C MET A 301 2.02 17.56 -2.18
N LEU A 302 1.82 17.97 -0.91
CA LEU A 302 2.92 18.40 -0.03
C LEU A 302 3.91 17.25 0.25
N ASN A 303 3.38 16.09 0.65
CA ASN A 303 4.20 14.91 0.99
C ASN A 303 5.05 14.44 -0.20
N MET A 304 4.56 14.67 -1.42
CA MET A 304 5.28 14.36 -2.65
C MET A 304 6.27 15.44 -3.11
N GLY A 305 6.36 16.56 -2.40
CA GLY A 305 7.31 17.64 -2.67
C GLY A 305 6.92 18.58 -3.81
N PHE A 306 5.63 18.64 -4.19
CA PHE A 306 5.16 19.50 -5.30
C PHE A 306 4.88 20.96 -4.90
N VAL A 307 5.38 21.43 -3.76
CA VAL A 307 5.09 22.78 -3.23
C VAL A 307 5.39 23.87 -4.25
N GLU A 308 6.61 23.88 -4.80
CA GLU A 308 7.07 24.91 -5.76
C GLU A 308 6.29 24.84 -7.08
N ASP A 309 6.00 23.64 -7.57
CA ASP A 309 5.24 23.45 -8.80
C ASP A 309 3.80 23.97 -8.64
N ILE A 310 3.17 23.67 -7.50
CA ILE A 310 1.82 24.13 -7.17
C ILE A 310 1.80 25.66 -7.06
N GLU A 311 2.72 26.27 -6.33
CA GLU A 311 2.79 27.73 -6.21
C GLU A 311 2.98 28.41 -7.57
N THR A 312 3.81 27.83 -8.46
CA THR A 312 3.99 28.33 -9.82
C THR A 312 2.69 28.28 -10.62
N ILE A 313 1.95 27.17 -10.54
CA ILE A 313 0.67 26.97 -11.22
C ILE A 313 -0.40 27.94 -10.66
N LEU A 314 -0.47 28.08 -9.34
CA LEU A 314 -1.43 28.97 -8.67
C LEU A 314 -1.18 30.44 -9.05
N ASN A 315 0.08 30.85 -9.14
CA ASN A 315 0.46 32.21 -9.56
C ASN A 315 0.14 32.48 -11.03
N ALA A 316 0.13 31.49 -11.91
CA ALA A 316 -0.16 31.66 -13.34
C ALA A 316 -1.60 32.17 -13.64
N ALA A 317 -2.51 32.07 -12.67
CA ALA A 317 -3.88 32.57 -12.80
C ALA A 317 -4.25 33.63 -11.72
N LYS A 318 -3.27 34.18 -11.00
CA LYS A 318 -3.49 35.00 -9.83
C LYS A 318 -4.28 36.31 -10.16
N ASP A 319 -4.05 36.89 -11.33
CA ASP A 319 -4.63 38.18 -11.72
C ASP A 319 -6.03 38.05 -12.36
N ASN A 320 -6.61 36.84 -12.37
CA ASN A 320 -7.94 36.63 -12.90
C ASN A 320 -9.01 37.00 -11.84
N PRO A 321 -9.79 38.09 -12.03
CA PRO A 321 -10.73 38.57 -11.00
C PRO A 321 -11.92 37.65 -10.76
N ASN A 322 -12.21 36.77 -11.72
CA ASN A 322 -13.37 35.86 -11.66
C ASN A 322 -12.99 34.40 -11.30
N LEU A 323 -11.79 34.20 -10.76
CA LEU A 323 -11.27 32.86 -10.42
C LEU A 323 -11.83 32.41 -9.06
N GLN A 324 -12.47 31.25 -9.06
CA GLN A 324 -12.90 30.58 -7.85
C GLN A 324 -11.91 29.42 -7.53
N THR A 325 -11.46 29.34 -6.27
CA THR A 325 -10.49 28.34 -5.81
C THR A 325 -11.14 27.38 -4.84
N LEU A 326 -11.05 26.09 -5.14
CA LEU A 326 -11.56 25.00 -4.33
C LEU A 326 -10.39 24.12 -3.86
N LEU A 327 -10.26 23.92 -2.56
CA LEU A 327 -9.21 23.10 -1.96
C LEU A 327 -9.85 21.95 -1.20
N PHE A 328 -9.57 20.72 -1.63
CA PHE A 328 -10.03 19.51 -0.97
C PHE A 328 -8.84 18.73 -0.37
N SER A 329 -9.00 18.29 0.88
CA SER A 329 -7.96 17.59 1.62
C SER A 329 -8.56 16.63 2.66
N ALA A 330 -7.82 15.62 3.07
CA ALA A 330 -8.20 14.80 4.21
C ALA A 330 -7.69 15.42 5.52
N THR A 331 -6.54 16.10 5.47
CA THR A 331 -5.92 16.77 6.61
C THR A 331 -5.60 18.23 6.26
N LEU A 332 -5.48 19.09 7.27
CA LEU A 332 -5.12 20.50 7.10
C LEU A 332 -3.78 20.78 7.80
N PRO A 333 -2.65 20.31 7.25
CA PRO A 333 -1.34 20.69 7.76
C PRO A 333 -1.08 22.19 7.52
N LYS A 334 -0.11 22.74 8.24
CA LYS A 334 0.20 24.19 8.19
C LYS A 334 0.37 24.72 6.76
N TRP A 335 1.04 23.97 5.90
CA TRP A 335 1.24 24.36 4.51
C TRP A 335 -0.08 24.50 3.73
N VAL A 336 -1.01 23.56 3.89
CA VAL A 336 -2.34 23.64 3.24
C VAL A 336 -3.10 24.88 3.71
N ALA A 337 -3.03 25.18 5.02
CA ALA A 337 -3.61 26.40 5.58
C ALA A 337 -2.90 27.66 5.06
N ASP A 338 -1.60 27.62 4.82
CA ASP A 338 -0.83 28.73 4.24
C ASP A 338 -1.22 28.98 2.76
N ILE A 339 -1.38 27.91 1.97
CA ILE A 339 -1.91 27.99 0.59
C ILE A 339 -3.33 28.59 0.59
N ALA A 340 -4.21 28.10 1.46
CA ALA A 340 -5.56 28.65 1.58
C ALA A 340 -5.54 30.15 1.88
N ARG A 341 -4.74 30.61 2.84
CA ARG A 341 -4.61 32.05 3.18
C ARG A 341 -4.07 32.91 2.04
N ARG A 342 -3.19 32.37 1.20
CA ARG A 342 -2.51 33.14 0.13
C ARG A 342 -3.31 33.19 -1.16
N PHE A 343 -4.07 32.16 -1.47
CA PHE A 343 -4.68 31.96 -2.79
C PHE A 343 -6.21 31.89 -2.78
N LEU A 344 -6.84 31.77 -1.63
CA LEU A 344 -8.30 31.92 -1.49
C LEU A 344 -8.67 33.29 -1.00
N THR A 345 -9.87 33.72 -1.32
CA THR A 345 -10.42 35.00 -0.88
C THR A 345 -10.56 35.08 0.65
N ALA A 346 -10.40 36.22 1.23
CA ALA A 346 -10.68 36.47 2.64
C ALA A 346 -12.16 36.16 2.92
N GLY A 347 -12.42 35.25 3.88
CA GLY A 347 -13.78 34.81 4.18
C GLY A 347 -14.28 33.66 3.30
N HIS A 348 -13.37 32.90 2.67
CA HIS A 348 -13.70 31.65 1.99
C HIS A 348 -14.49 30.68 2.90
N ALA A 349 -15.37 29.90 2.31
CA ALA A 349 -16.15 28.93 3.06
C ALA A 349 -15.26 27.73 3.49
N THR A 350 -15.55 27.21 4.66
CA THR A 350 -14.91 25.98 5.14
C THR A 350 -15.99 24.96 5.46
N VAL A 351 -15.93 23.81 4.79
CA VAL A 351 -16.76 22.64 5.09
C VAL A 351 -15.85 21.56 5.66
N ASP A 352 -16.00 21.31 6.96
CA ASP A 352 -15.18 20.34 7.69
C ASP A 352 -16.06 19.21 8.26
N LEU A 353 -16.03 18.05 7.60
CA LEU A 353 -16.72 16.83 8.06
C LEU A 353 -15.84 15.92 8.92
N VAL A 354 -14.60 16.32 9.16
CA VAL A 354 -13.69 15.60 10.08
C VAL A 354 -13.74 16.25 11.47
N GLY A 355 -13.97 17.59 11.52
CA GLY A 355 -14.07 18.37 12.76
C GLY A 355 -12.84 18.25 13.65
N ASP A 356 -13.01 18.61 14.92
CA ASP A 356 -12.06 18.36 16.00
C ASP A 356 -12.17 16.91 16.56
N GLU A 357 -12.91 16.03 15.85
CA GLU A 357 -13.01 14.64 16.25
C GLU A 357 -11.62 14.05 16.41
N LYS A 358 -11.38 13.44 17.57
CA LYS A 358 -10.14 12.74 17.88
C LYS A 358 -9.86 11.58 16.90
N ARG A 359 -10.91 11.08 16.22
CA ARG A 359 -10.86 9.99 15.24
C ARG A 359 -10.72 10.52 13.82
N LYS A 360 -9.52 10.41 13.25
CA LYS A 360 -9.23 10.71 11.84
C LYS A 360 -9.33 9.48 10.93
N ALA A 361 -9.17 8.29 11.50
CA ALA A 361 -9.34 7.02 10.80
C ALA A 361 -10.83 6.67 10.60
N SER A 362 -11.13 5.85 9.59
CA SER A 362 -12.50 5.40 9.32
C SER A 362 -12.99 4.41 10.37
N ASP A 363 -14.22 4.59 10.87
CA ASP A 363 -14.84 3.67 11.82
C ASP A 363 -15.22 2.32 11.19
N SER A 364 -15.32 2.26 9.86
CA SER A 364 -15.59 1.02 9.11
C SER A 364 -14.36 0.12 8.98
N VAL A 365 -13.17 0.54 9.47
CA VAL A 365 -11.93 -0.21 9.37
C VAL A 365 -11.49 -0.73 10.74
N SER A 366 -11.31 -2.06 10.83
CA SER A 366 -10.69 -2.70 11.99
C SER A 366 -9.17 -2.57 11.91
N HIS A 367 -8.56 -1.91 12.90
CA HIS A 367 -7.12 -1.66 12.96
C HIS A 367 -6.42 -2.69 13.83
N MET A 368 -5.64 -3.58 13.20
CA MET A 368 -4.96 -4.68 13.89
C MET A 368 -3.45 -4.53 13.84
N LEU A 369 -2.77 -4.92 14.92
CA LEU A 369 -1.31 -4.92 15.04
C LEU A 369 -0.81 -6.32 15.31
N MET A 370 0.13 -6.80 14.50
CA MET A 370 0.70 -8.13 14.61
C MET A 370 2.22 -8.06 14.76
N PRO A 371 2.81 -8.69 15.78
CA PRO A 371 4.26 -8.82 15.87
C PRO A 371 4.79 -9.66 14.71
N CYS A 372 5.91 -9.22 14.10
CA CYS A 372 6.52 -9.90 12.98
C CYS A 372 8.04 -9.78 13.06
N GLN A 373 8.75 -10.86 12.73
CA GLN A 373 10.18 -10.81 12.44
C GLN A 373 10.38 -10.56 10.94
N TRP A 374 11.45 -9.87 10.59
CA TRP A 374 11.73 -9.55 9.19
C TRP A 374 11.81 -10.80 8.29
N SER A 375 12.46 -11.87 8.77
CA SER A 375 12.62 -13.14 8.06
C SER A 375 11.29 -13.84 7.76
N GLU A 376 10.28 -13.68 8.62
CA GLU A 376 9.00 -14.38 8.56
C GLU A 376 7.92 -13.62 7.79
N ARG A 377 8.24 -12.37 7.37
CA ARG A 377 7.25 -11.44 6.78
C ARG A 377 6.49 -12.02 5.59
N THR A 378 7.19 -12.64 4.66
CA THR A 378 6.61 -13.16 3.42
C THR A 378 5.61 -14.27 3.70
N GLU A 379 6.01 -15.25 4.50
CA GLU A 379 5.15 -16.36 4.88
C GLU A 379 3.95 -15.87 5.70
N LEU A 380 4.19 -14.95 6.64
CA LEU A 380 3.12 -14.39 7.47
C LEU A 380 2.08 -13.62 6.66
N VAL A 381 2.50 -12.87 5.62
CA VAL A 381 1.57 -12.19 4.71
C VAL A 381 0.76 -13.22 3.92
N CYS A 382 1.36 -14.32 3.46
CA CYS A 382 0.63 -15.42 2.82
C CYS A 382 -0.44 -16.00 3.75
N ASP A 383 -0.06 -16.28 4.99
CA ASP A 383 -0.95 -16.90 5.97
C ASP A 383 -2.10 -15.95 6.35
N LEU A 384 -1.81 -14.65 6.50
CA LEU A 384 -2.83 -13.61 6.72
C LEU A 384 -3.84 -13.55 5.57
N ILE A 385 -3.38 -13.58 4.32
CA ILE A 385 -4.25 -13.56 3.15
C ILE A 385 -5.13 -14.81 3.13
N ARG A 386 -4.55 -15.98 3.38
CA ARG A 386 -5.27 -17.26 3.43
C ARG A 386 -6.32 -17.30 4.55
N ALA A 387 -6.00 -16.76 5.72
CA ALA A 387 -6.88 -16.76 6.89
C ALA A 387 -8.02 -15.72 6.78
N LYS A 388 -7.70 -14.48 6.37
CA LYS A 388 -8.66 -13.37 6.39
C LYS A 388 -9.43 -13.22 5.07
N VAL A 389 -8.86 -13.66 3.94
CA VAL A 389 -9.48 -13.57 2.60
C VAL A 389 -9.33 -14.88 1.85
N PRO A 390 -9.95 -15.97 2.32
CA PRO A 390 -9.79 -17.32 1.75
C PRO A 390 -10.42 -17.47 0.35
N GLY A 391 -11.27 -16.54 -0.05
CA GLY A 391 -12.01 -16.57 -1.31
C GLY A 391 -11.42 -15.69 -2.41
N GLU A 392 -12.30 -14.94 -3.06
CA GLU A 392 -11.98 -14.09 -4.22
C GLU A 392 -11.76 -12.62 -3.88
N GLY A 393 -11.75 -12.26 -2.61
CA GLY A 393 -11.59 -10.90 -2.12
C GLY A 393 -10.26 -10.28 -2.52
N ARG A 394 -10.22 -8.96 -2.62
CA ARG A 394 -9.03 -8.20 -3.02
C ARG A 394 -8.21 -7.79 -1.81
N VAL A 395 -6.89 -7.87 -1.97
CA VAL A 395 -5.91 -7.53 -0.93
C VAL A 395 -4.91 -6.50 -1.46
N ILE A 396 -4.60 -5.50 -0.66
CA ILE A 396 -3.49 -4.57 -0.93
C ILE A 396 -2.44 -4.74 0.16
N VAL A 397 -1.19 -4.95 -0.25
CA VAL A 397 -0.04 -5.05 0.66
C VAL A 397 0.87 -3.83 0.43
N PHE A 398 1.11 -3.04 1.46
CA PHE A 398 1.98 -1.88 1.41
C PHE A 398 3.39 -2.21 1.88
N CYS A 399 4.38 -1.85 1.05
CA CYS A 399 5.80 -1.92 1.35
C CYS A 399 6.43 -0.53 1.30
N ASP A 400 7.43 -0.27 2.15
CA ASP A 400 8.10 1.02 2.20
C ASP A 400 9.07 1.22 1.03
N THR A 401 9.70 0.13 0.53
CA THR A 401 10.67 0.23 -0.56
C THR A 401 10.19 -0.48 -1.84
N LYS A 402 10.67 0.00 -2.99
CA LYS A 402 10.40 -0.60 -4.30
C LYS A 402 10.95 -2.02 -4.41
N ARG A 403 12.08 -2.28 -3.76
CA ARG A 403 12.75 -3.56 -3.74
C ARG A 403 11.92 -4.59 -2.98
N ASP A 404 11.51 -4.26 -1.75
CA ASP A 404 10.68 -5.15 -0.93
C ASP A 404 9.34 -5.43 -1.63
N CYS A 405 8.78 -4.42 -2.31
CA CYS A 405 7.56 -4.56 -3.12
C CYS A 405 7.74 -5.61 -4.24
N GLY A 406 8.87 -5.57 -4.96
CA GLY A 406 9.18 -6.54 -6.01
C GLY A 406 9.39 -7.95 -5.46
N GLU A 407 10.29 -8.09 -4.46
CA GLU A 407 10.64 -9.38 -3.84
C GLU A 407 9.41 -10.06 -3.21
N LEU A 408 8.61 -9.31 -2.46
CA LEU A 408 7.38 -9.82 -1.86
C LEU A 408 6.34 -10.21 -2.91
N SER A 409 6.17 -9.40 -3.96
CA SER A 409 5.23 -9.72 -5.04
C SER A 409 5.59 -11.01 -5.77
N GLU A 410 6.89 -11.26 -6.03
CA GLU A 410 7.36 -12.49 -6.66
C GLU A 410 7.12 -13.72 -5.78
N ALA A 411 7.36 -13.58 -4.47
CA ALA A 411 7.12 -14.64 -3.51
C ALA A 411 5.61 -14.96 -3.40
N LEU A 412 4.77 -13.94 -3.21
CA LEU A 412 3.31 -14.11 -3.15
C LEU A 412 2.71 -14.65 -4.46
N GLN A 413 3.32 -14.32 -5.61
CA GLN A 413 2.90 -14.86 -6.91
C GLN A 413 3.07 -16.38 -7.00
N LYS A 414 4.07 -16.94 -6.32
CA LYS A 414 4.33 -18.39 -6.27
C LYS A 414 3.41 -19.11 -5.27
N GLU A 415 3.16 -18.46 -4.13
CA GLU A 415 2.46 -19.06 -2.99
C GLU A 415 0.93 -18.95 -3.06
N LEU A 416 0.40 -17.89 -3.67
CA LEU A 416 -1.03 -17.65 -3.74
C LEU A 416 -1.64 -18.16 -5.04
N LYS A 417 -2.76 -18.87 -4.96
CA LYS A 417 -3.47 -19.44 -6.13
C LYS A 417 -3.82 -18.40 -7.19
N LYS A 418 -4.32 -17.23 -6.77
CA LYS A 418 -4.67 -16.11 -7.67
C LYS A 418 -3.53 -15.13 -7.89
N GLY A 419 -2.37 -15.38 -7.28
CA GLY A 419 -1.15 -14.61 -7.47
C GLY A 419 -1.18 -13.17 -6.97
N ALA A 420 -0.04 -12.51 -7.19
CA ALA A 420 0.19 -11.13 -6.81
C ALA A 420 0.89 -10.34 -7.93
N LYS A 421 0.73 -9.02 -7.95
CA LYS A 421 1.44 -8.11 -8.86
C LYS A 421 1.97 -6.91 -8.11
N ALA A 422 3.19 -6.47 -8.49
CA ALA A 422 3.82 -5.28 -7.92
C ALA A 422 3.35 -3.99 -8.60
N LEU A 423 3.26 -2.92 -7.81
CA LEU A 423 2.98 -1.56 -8.28
C LEU A 423 3.88 -0.55 -7.56
N HIS A 424 4.93 -0.09 -8.22
CA HIS A 424 5.90 0.88 -7.68
C HIS A 424 6.40 1.84 -8.74
N GLY A 425 7.20 2.83 -8.34
CA GLY A 425 7.62 3.93 -9.22
C GLY A 425 8.41 3.52 -10.47
N ASP A 426 9.08 2.37 -10.46
CA ASP A 426 9.88 1.90 -11.61
C ASP A 426 9.05 1.12 -12.63
N VAL A 427 7.79 0.76 -12.31
CA VAL A 427 6.86 0.18 -13.28
C VAL A 427 6.44 1.27 -14.26
N ASN A 428 6.61 1.02 -15.56
CA ASN A 428 6.24 2.00 -16.57
C ASN A 428 4.71 2.24 -16.61
N GLN A 429 4.29 3.39 -17.15
CA GLN A 429 2.88 3.82 -17.03
C GLN A 429 1.90 2.87 -17.71
N SER A 430 2.24 2.32 -18.87
CA SER A 430 1.37 1.37 -19.58
C SER A 430 1.19 0.07 -18.78
N GLN A 431 2.26 -0.44 -18.19
CA GLN A 431 2.18 -1.63 -17.32
C GLN A 431 1.39 -1.36 -16.04
N ARG A 432 1.53 -0.16 -15.43
CA ARG A 432 0.73 0.23 -14.25
C ARG A 432 -0.76 0.17 -14.56
N GLU A 433 -1.17 0.70 -15.71
CA GLU A 433 -2.57 0.68 -16.15
C GLU A 433 -3.09 -0.73 -16.37
N VAL A 434 -2.29 -1.61 -16.97
CA VAL A 434 -2.64 -3.03 -17.15
C VAL A 434 -2.77 -3.74 -15.80
N VAL A 435 -1.85 -3.52 -14.87
CA VAL A 435 -1.90 -4.09 -13.51
C VAL A 435 -3.16 -3.62 -12.79
N LEU A 436 -3.45 -2.31 -12.80
CA LEU A 436 -4.63 -1.76 -12.13
C LEU A 436 -5.94 -2.24 -12.74
N ALA A 437 -6.02 -2.30 -14.09
CA ALA A 437 -7.18 -2.86 -14.77
C ALA A 437 -7.37 -4.35 -14.44
N GLY A 438 -6.28 -5.12 -14.38
CA GLY A 438 -6.31 -6.52 -13.97
C GLY A 438 -6.79 -6.70 -12.53
N PHE A 439 -6.34 -5.85 -11.61
CA PHE A 439 -6.74 -5.88 -10.20
C PHE A 439 -8.23 -5.51 -10.02
N ARG A 440 -8.70 -4.47 -10.72
CA ARG A 440 -10.13 -4.11 -10.73
C ARG A 440 -11.02 -5.22 -11.31
N ALA A 441 -10.52 -5.94 -12.30
CA ALA A 441 -11.21 -7.08 -12.91
C ALA A 441 -11.03 -8.40 -12.14
N ASN A 442 -10.42 -8.37 -10.94
CA ASN A 442 -10.14 -9.54 -10.08
C ASN A 442 -9.37 -10.68 -10.80
N LYS A 443 -8.47 -10.31 -11.77
CA LYS A 443 -7.63 -11.28 -12.47
C LYS A 443 -6.52 -11.86 -11.58
N PHE A 444 -6.17 -11.16 -10.51
CA PHE A 444 -5.29 -11.58 -9.44
C PHE A 444 -5.75 -10.95 -8.12
N GLN A 445 -5.46 -11.62 -7.01
CA GLN A 445 -6.01 -11.27 -5.70
C GLN A 445 -5.24 -10.14 -5.00
N THR A 446 -3.91 -10.14 -5.10
CA THR A 446 -3.06 -9.31 -4.26
C THR A 446 -2.30 -8.26 -5.07
N LEU A 447 -2.46 -6.99 -4.68
CA LEU A 447 -1.66 -5.88 -5.19
C LEU A 447 -0.62 -5.51 -4.15
N VAL A 448 0.68 -5.68 -4.46
CA VAL A 448 1.78 -5.24 -3.61
C VAL A 448 2.25 -3.87 -4.09
N ALA A 449 2.20 -2.86 -3.23
CA ALA A 449 2.41 -1.49 -3.68
C ALA A 449 3.23 -0.65 -2.70
N THR A 450 3.93 0.35 -3.25
CA THR A 450 4.50 1.45 -2.46
C THR A 450 3.50 2.59 -2.34
N ASP A 451 3.66 3.47 -1.34
CA ASP A 451 2.76 4.60 -1.07
C ASP A 451 2.46 5.44 -2.31
N VAL A 452 3.50 5.91 -2.99
CA VAL A 452 3.37 6.77 -4.19
C VAL A 452 2.55 6.11 -5.30
N ALA A 453 2.65 4.78 -5.41
CA ALA A 453 1.97 4.05 -6.47
C ALA A 453 0.51 3.72 -6.16
N ALA A 454 0.16 3.59 -4.87
CA ALA A 454 -1.17 3.18 -4.43
C ALA A 454 -2.05 4.35 -3.95
N ARG A 455 -1.49 5.56 -3.82
CA ARG A 455 -2.24 6.76 -3.43
C ARG A 455 -3.22 7.19 -4.51
N GLY A 456 -4.36 7.72 -4.09
CA GLY A 456 -5.40 8.17 -5.02
C GLY A 456 -6.12 7.06 -5.80
N LEU A 457 -5.74 5.79 -5.62
CA LEU A 457 -6.44 4.69 -6.29
C LEU A 457 -7.85 4.52 -5.74
N ASP A 458 -8.84 4.66 -6.61
CA ASP A 458 -10.18 4.22 -6.29
C ASP A 458 -10.34 2.75 -6.69
N ILE A 459 -10.26 1.92 -5.67
CA ILE A 459 -10.47 0.48 -5.78
C ILE A 459 -11.50 0.13 -4.72
N SER A 460 -12.69 -0.22 -5.17
CA SER A 460 -13.75 -0.73 -4.32
C SER A 460 -13.55 -2.23 -4.05
N GLY A 461 -14.10 -2.73 -2.96
CA GLY A 461 -14.08 -4.16 -2.64
C GLY A 461 -12.69 -4.68 -2.24
N VAL A 462 -11.85 -3.85 -1.61
CA VAL A 462 -10.65 -4.30 -0.91
C VAL A 462 -11.05 -4.71 0.50
N GLU A 463 -10.89 -5.99 0.82
CA GLU A 463 -11.29 -6.57 2.09
C GLU A 463 -10.18 -6.46 3.13
N LEU A 464 -8.94 -6.66 2.70
CA LEU A 464 -7.77 -6.65 3.56
C LEU A 464 -6.69 -5.69 3.05
N VAL A 465 -6.21 -4.85 3.94
CA VAL A 465 -4.98 -4.06 3.78
C VAL A 465 -3.92 -4.61 4.73
N VAL A 466 -2.76 -4.98 4.21
CA VAL A 466 -1.60 -5.36 5.01
C VAL A 466 -0.55 -4.26 4.88
N GLN A 467 -0.04 -3.75 6.01
CA GLN A 467 1.10 -2.85 6.03
C GLN A 467 2.31 -3.61 6.56
N CYS A 468 3.31 -3.82 5.70
CA CYS A 468 4.52 -4.57 6.05
C CYS A 468 5.35 -3.91 7.16
N ASP A 469 5.22 -2.59 7.31
CA ASP A 469 5.82 -1.79 8.38
C ASP A 469 4.87 -0.66 8.78
N PRO A 470 4.83 -0.26 10.06
CA PRO A 470 4.10 0.93 10.46
C PRO A 470 4.77 2.17 9.85
N PRO A 471 4.03 3.00 9.12
CA PRO A 471 4.60 4.21 8.52
C PRO A 471 5.01 5.22 9.59
N LYS A 472 6.02 6.03 9.28
CA LYS A 472 6.52 7.07 10.21
C LYS A 472 5.48 8.15 10.49
N GLU A 473 4.66 8.46 9.48
CA GLU A 473 3.63 9.47 9.52
C GLU A 473 2.25 8.84 9.68
N ALA A 474 1.48 9.33 10.63
CA ALA A 474 0.14 8.83 10.88
C ALA A 474 -0.83 9.11 9.73
N GLU A 475 -0.61 10.18 9.00
CA GLU A 475 -1.37 10.54 7.80
C GLU A 475 -1.23 9.47 6.71
N THR A 476 0.00 8.97 6.50
CA THR A 476 0.27 7.86 5.57
C THR A 476 -0.47 6.59 6.00
N TYR A 477 -0.49 6.30 7.31
CA TYR A 477 -1.27 5.18 7.84
C TYR A 477 -2.76 5.28 7.49
N ILE A 478 -3.36 6.47 7.70
CA ILE A 478 -4.77 6.73 7.42
C ILE A 478 -5.06 6.54 5.93
N HIS A 479 -4.20 7.03 5.05
CA HIS A 479 -4.34 6.89 3.61
C HIS A 479 -4.20 5.43 3.14
N ARG A 480 -3.30 4.63 3.74
CA ARG A 480 -3.15 3.20 3.45
C ARG A 480 -4.37 2.42 3.93
N SER A 481 -4.77 2.59 5.20
CA SER A 481 -5.93 1.89 5.78
C SER A 481 -7.24 2.26 5.10
N GLY A 482 -7.40 3.52 4.65
CA GLY A 482 -8.55 3.99 3.90
C GLY A 482 -8.67 3.43 2.46
N ARG A 483 -7.83 2.43 2.06
CA ARG A 483 -8.06 1.66 0.81
C ARG A 483 -9.12 0.58 1.01
N THR A 484 -9.41 0.18 2.24
CA THR A 484 -10.54 -0.70 2.61
C THR A 484 -11.63 0.10 3.34
N GLY A 485 -12.74 -0.53 3.64
CA GLY A 485 -13.86 0.09 4.38
C GLY A 485 -14.55 1.22 3.62
N ARG A 486 -14.70 1.12 2.30
CA ARG A 486 -15.32 2.13 1.43
C ARG A 486 -16.76 1.80 1.08
N GLY A 487 -17.57 2.85 0.84
CA GLY A 487 -18.93 2.70 0.37
C GLY A 487 -19.86 1.99 1.36
N GLY A 488 -19.64 2.15 2.67
CA GLY A 488 -20.44 1.50 3.71
C GLY A 488 -20.00 0.06 4.05
N ALA A 489 -19.04 -0.51 3.32
CA ALA A 489 -18.48 -1.82 3.65
C ALA A 489 -17.50 -1.73 4.83
N THR A 490 -17.40 -2.81 5.61
CA THR A 490 -16.36 -2.97 6.63
C THR A 490 -15.06 -3.46 6.00
N GLY A 491 -13.92 -3.16 6.62
CA GLY A 491 -12.61 -3.57 6.14
C GLY A 491 -11.64 -3.89 7.26
N VAL A 492 -10.59 -4.64 6.94
CA VAL A 492 -9.55 -5.02 7.89
C VAL A 492 -8.20 -4.44 7.45
N CYS A 493 -7.50 -3.81 8.39
CA CYS A 493 -6.14 -3.32 8.18
C CYS A 493 -5.21 -3.96 9.22
N VAL A 494 -4.29 -4.82 8.77
CA VAL A 494 -3.28 -5.46 9.61
C VAL A 494 -1.93 -4.78 9.39
N THR A 495 -1.33 -4.32 10.48
CA THR A 495 0.02 -3.73 10.47
C THR A 495 1.00 -4.68 11.11
N LEU A 496 2.00 -5.09 10.36
CA LEU A 496 3.10 -5.90 10.86
C LEU A 496 4.09 -5.01 11.59
N CYS A 497 4.51 -5.41 12.78
CA CYS A 497 5.38 -4.61 13.62
C CYS A 497 6.58 -5.40 14.12
N THR A 498 7.78 -4.89 13.84
CA THR A 498 9.01 -5.41 14.45
C THR A 498 9.34 -4.61 15.72
N PRO A 499 10.14 -5.14 16.65
CA PRO A 499 10.58 -4.37 17.82
C PRO A 499 11.34 -3.07 17.49
N ARG A 500 11.85 -2.95 16.26
CA ARG A 500 12.60 -1.76 15.80
C ARG A 500 11.70 -0.59 15.43
N ASN A 501 10.48 -0.86 14.96
CA ASN A 501 9.54 0.16 14.46
C ASN A 501 8.31 0.36 15.36
N GLU A 502 8.25 -0.32 16.51
CA GLU A 502 7.17 -0.21 17.50
C GLU A 502 6.97 1.22 18.04
N TRP A 503 8.03 2.05 18.01
CA TRP A 503 7.99 3.44 18.43
C TRP A 503 7.00 4.31 17.63
N ALA A 504 6.64 3.92 16.41
CA ALA A 504 5.69 4.66 15.56
C ALA A 504 4.23 4.48 16.02
N ILE A 505 3.91 3.36 16.67
CA ILE A 505 2.54 2.97 17.04
C ILE A 505 1.83 4.01 17.89
N PRO A 506 2.40 4.53 19.02
CA PRO A 506 1.71 5.51 19.85
C PRO A 506 1.36 6.81 19.12
N ASN A 507 2.18 7.21 18.15
CA ASN A 507 1.92 8.41 17.35
C ASN A 507 0.77 8.17 16.35
N ILE A 508 0.72 6.98 15.73
CA ILE A 508 -0.36 6.60 14.80
C ILE A 508 -1.69 6.52 15.55
N GLU A 509 -1.73 5.87 16.71
CA GLU A 509 -2.92 5.78 17.56
C GLU A 509 -3.43 7.15 17.99
N ARG A 510 -2.52 8.00 18.51
CA ARG A 510 -2.88 9.33 18.99
C ARG A 510 -3.44 10.23 17.90
N LYS A 511 -2.79 10.25 16.70
CA LYS A 511 -3.21 11.09 15.57
C LYS A 511 -4.38 10.48 14.81
N GLY A 512 -4.48 9.15 14.73
CA GLY A 512 -5.57 8.42 14.09
C GLY A 512 -6.86 8.41 14.92
N GLY A 513 -6.72 8.56 16.25
CA GLY A 513 -7.85 8.56 17.19
C GLY A 513 -8.45 7.18 17.45
N PHE A 514 -7.67 6.12 17.31
CA PHE A 514 -8.07 4.74 17.56
C PHE A 514 -6.99 4.00 18.38
N LYS A 515 -7.27 2.78 18.78
CA LYS A 515 -6.30 1.85 19.38
C LYS A 515 -6.15 0.63 18.50
N PHE A 516 -4.91 0.15 18.35
CA PHE A 516 -4.68 -1.11 17.67
C PHE A 516 -5.17 -2.28 18.50
N GLN A 517 -5.93 -3.18 17.87
CA GLN A 517 -6.18 -4.51 18.41
C GLN A 517 -4.94 -5.36 18.16
N LYS A 518 -4.24 -5.75 19.20
CA LYS A 518 -3.12 -6.68 19.07
C LYS A 518 -3.67 -8.07 18.76
N ILE A 519 -3.15 -8.67 17.70
CA ILE A 519 -3.53 -10.01 17.27
C ILE A 519 -2.29 -10.90 17.16
N ALA A 520 -2.52 -12.19 17.40
CA ALA A 520 -1.52 -13.23 17.15
C ALA A 520 -1.47 -13.63 15.65
N PRO A 521 -0.39 -14.26 15.19
CA PRO A 521 -0.34 -14.85 13.86
C PRO A 521 -1.41 -15.92 13.66
N PRO A 522 -1.98 -16.05 12.45
CA PRO A 522 -2.95 -17.08 12.14
C PRO A 522 -2.38 -18.47 12.46
N GLN A 523 -3.17 -19.28 13.17
CA GLN A 523 -2.80 -20.65 13.47
C GLN A 523 -3.34 -21.60 12.39
N PRO A 524 -2.74 -22.81 12.23
CA PRO A 524 -3.17 -23.77 11.24
C PRO A 524 -4.67 -24.08 11.28
N ALA A 525 -5.24 -24.22 12.46
CA ALA A 525 -6.67 -24.49 12.65
C ALA A 525 -7.55 -23.36 12.09
N GLU A 526 -7.19 -22.08 12.32
CA GLU A 526 -7.90 -20.90 11.80
C GLU A 526 -7.86 -20.87 10.27
N MET A 527 -6.69 -21.13 9.67
CA MET A 527 -6.51 -21.16 8.23
C MET A 527 -7.32 -22.27 7.57
N VAL A 528 -7.30 -23.47 8.16
CA VAL A 528 -8.07 -24.61 7.67
C VAL A 528 -9.57 -24.33 7.77
N ALA A 529 -10.06 -23.82 8.90
CA ALA A 529 -11.48 -23.50 9.08
C ALA A 529 -11.97 -22.46 8.07
N ALA A 530 -11.15 -21.43 7.78
CA ALA A 530 -11.45 -20.43 6.77
C ALA A 530 -11.49 -21.01 5.35
N ALA A 531 -10.48 -21.82 4.97
CA ALA A 531 -10.37 -22.43 3.67
C ALA A 531 -11.42 -23.52 3.42
N ALA A 532 -11.75 -24.33 4.43
CA ALA A 532 -12.69 -25.43 4.33
C ALA A 532 -14.08 -24.97 3.85
N LYS A 533 -14.59 -23.86 4.36
CA LYS A 533 -15.88 -23.29 3.94
C LYS A 533 -15.91 -23.01 2.44
N VAL A 534 -14.87 -22.42 1.91
CA VAL A 534 -14.76 -22.06 0.49
C VAL A 534 -14.61 -23.30 -0.37
N VAL A 535 -13.73 -24.23 0.02
CA VAL A 535 -13.48 -25.47 -0.74
C VAL A 535 -14.72 -26.36 -0.78
N ILE A 536 -15.44 -26.51 0.34
CA ILE A 536 -16.69 -27.27 0.37
C ILE A 536 -17.71 -26.67 -0.61
N GLN A 537 -17.82 -25.36 -0.65
CA GLN A 537 -18.74 -24.69 -1.59
C GLN A 537 -18.30 -24.89 -3.04
N GLN A 538 -16.99 -24.79 -3.34
CA GLN A 538 -16.44 -25.09 -4.66
C GLN A 538 -16.71 -26.53 -5.10
N VAL A 539 -16.49 -27.52 -4.22
CA VAL A 539 -16.74 -28.93 -4.51
C VAL A 539 -18.25 -29.16 -4.78
N ARG A 540 -19.12 -28.52 -4.00
CA ARG A 540 -20.58 -28.62 -4.22
C ARG A 540 -21.05 -28.00 -5.54
N SER A 541 -20.31 -27.02 -6.06
CA SER A 541 -20.63 -26.38 -7.35
C SER A 541 -20.16 -27.15 -8.58
N VAL A 542 -19.41 -28.26 -8.41
CA VAL A 542 -18.91 -29.08 -9.52
C VAL A 542 -20.09 -29.78 -10.21
N HIS A 543 -20.18 -29.62 -11.53
CA HIS A 543 -21.22 -30.23 -12.33
C HIS A 543 -21.15 -31.77 -12.25
N LYS A 544 -22.30 -32.43 -12.05
CA LYS A 544 -22.38 -33.88 -11.89
C LYS A 544 -21.71 -34.68 -13.03
N GLY A 545 -21.76 -34.17 -14.26
CA GLY A 545 -21.10 -34.76 -15.42
C GLY A 545 -19.56 -34.75 -15.30
N ALA A 546 -19.00 -33.65 -14.81
CA ALA A 546 -17.55 -33.56 -14.58
C ALA A 546 -17.13 -34.51 -13.45
N ALA A 547 -17.86 -34.56 -12.34
CA ALA A 547 -17.58 -35.47 -11.24
C ALA A 547 -17.54 -36.94 -11.68
N LYS A 548 -18.43 -37.38 -12.61
CA LYS A 548 -18.42 -38.74 -13.15
C LYS A 548 -17.13 -39.13 -13.88
N LEU A 549 -16.46 -38.15 -14.53
CA LEU A 549 -15.21 -38.39 -15.23
C LEU A 549 -14.01 -38.66 -14.29
N PHE A 550 -14.12 -38.25 -13.03
CA PHE A 550 -13.11 -38.46 -12.00
C PHE A 550 -13.37 -39.71 -11.14
N MET A 551 -14.46 -40.48 -11.39
CA MET A 551 -14.80 -41.65 -10.58
C MET A 551 -13.73 -42.74 -10.63
N GLU A 552 -13.15 -42.98 -11.81
CA GLU A 552 -12.09 -43.97 -11.97
C GLU A 552 -10.83 -43.58 -11.19
N ALA A 553 -10.37 -42.34 -11.35
CA ALA A 553 -9.23 -41.82 -10.59
C ALA A 553 -9.49 -41.79 -9.07
N ALA A 554 -10.73 -41.49 -8.65
CA ALA A 554 -11.09 -41.55 -7.23
C ALA A 554 -11.04 -42.98 -6.68
N THR A 555 -11.48 -43.96 -7.48
CA THR A 555 -11.40 -45.39 -7.11
C THR A 555 -9.95 -45.85 -7.04
N GLU A 556 -9.11 -45.47 -7.99
CA GLU A 556 -7.66 -45.74 -7.98
C GLU A 556 -6.99 -45.13 -6.75
N LEU A 557 -7.32 -43.86 -6.40
CA LEU A 557 -6.78 -43.19 -5.23
C LEU A 557 -7.12 -43.91 -3.92
N LEU A 558 -8.37 -44.37 -3.81
CA LEU A 558 -8.84 -45.16 -2.65
C LEU A 558 -8.19 -46.56 -2.57
N ALA A 559 -7.94 -47.19 -3.74
CA ALA A 559 -7.29 -48.49 -3.80
C ALA A 559 -5.78 -48.40 -3.54
N ALA A 560 -5.11 -47.32 -3.95
CA ALA A 560 -3.68 -47.13 -3.74
C ALA A 560 -3.32 -46.88 -2.25
N GLY A 561 -4.27 -46.44 -1.44
CA GLY A 561 -4.14 -46.31 0.03
C GLY A 561 -4.17 -47.63 0.78
N ALA A 562 -4.55 -48.76 0.12
CA ALA A 562 -4.56 -50.11 0.70
C ALA A 562 -3.23 -50.78 0.34
N GLY A 563 -2.09 -50.32 0.85
CA GLY A 563 -0.79 -51.01 0.76
C GLY A 563 -0.80 -52.30 1.61
N GLU A 564 0.03 -53.31 1.22
CA GLU A 564 0.08 -54.67 1.81
C GLU A 564 0.30 -54.74 3.34
N HIS A 565 0.41 -53.61 4.06
CA HIS A 565 0.67 -53.54 5.51
C HIS A 565 -0.13 -52.50 6.29
N ASP A 566 -1.06 -51.76 5.66
CA ASP A 566 -1.92 -50.81 6.35
C ASP A 566 -3.40 -51.21 6.16
N GLU A 567 -4.16 -51.26 7.27
CA GLU A 567 -5.62 -51.37 7.22
C GLU A 567 -6.12 -50.19 6.39
N GLY A 568 -6.73 -50.47 5.25
CA GLY A 568 -7.03 -49.58 4.13
C GLY A 568 -7.36 -48.16 4.55
N ALA A 569 -6.72 -47.16 3.92
CA ALA A 569 -6.87 -45.75 4.23
C ALA A 569 -8.34 -45.37 4.29
N ASP A 570 -8.76 -44.76 5.39
CA ASP A 570 -10.14 -44.29 5.58
C ASP A 570 -10.51 -43.33 4.41
N PRO A 571 -11.60 -43.61 3.67
CA PRO A 571 -12.10 -42.74 2.63
C PRO A 571 -12.24 -41.28 3.09
N THR A 572 -12.50 -41.06 4.39
CA THR A 572 -12.61 -39.75 5.02
C THR A 572 -11.25 -39.05 5.08
N GLU A 573 -10.18 -39.76 5.40
CA GLU A 573 -8.82 -39.22 5.41
C GLU A 573 -8.35 -38.84 4.01
N MET A 574 -8.61 -39.68 3.02
CA MET A 574 -8.28 -39.43 1.62
C MET A 574 -9.07 -38.19 1.10
N LEU A 575 -10.34 -38.09 1.46
CA LEU A 575 -11.14 -36.90 1.13
C LEU A 575 -10.59 -35.68 1.85
N ALA A 576 -10.22 -35.77 3.12
CA ALA A 576 -9.61 -34.67 3.87
C ALA A 576 -8.29 -34.20 3.23
N ALA A 577 -7.42 -35.15 2.82
CA ALA A 577 -6.18 -34.85 2.10
C ALA A 577 -6.46 -34.15 0.75
N ALA A 578 -7.45 -34.61 -0.01
CA ALA A 578 -7.86 -33.98 -1.27
C ALA A 578 -8.39 -32.57 -1.03
N LEU A 579 -9.21 -32.35 0.00
CA LEU A 579 -9.71 -31.02 0.39
C LEU A 579 -8.57 -30.11 0.86
N ALA A 580 -7.62 -30.61 1.64
CA ALA A 580 -6.43 -29.85 2.07
C ALA A 580 -5.58 -29.42 0.86
N LYS A 581 -5.39 -30.33 -0.11
CA LYS A 581 -4.67 -30.00 -1.35
C LYS A 581 -5.41 -28.97 -2.19
N LEU A 582 -6.74 -29.09 -2.33
CA LEU A 582 -7.58 -28.09 -3.01
C LEU A 582 -7.56 -26.76 -2.28
N ALA A 583 -7.53 -26.75 -0.96
CA ALA A 583 -7.38 -25.56 -0.14
C ALA A 583 -6.00 -24.89 -0.33
N GLY A 584 -4.98 -25.65 -0.73
CA GLY A 584 -3.59 -25.18 -0.83
C GLY A 584 -2.84 -25.27 0.50
N HIS A 585 -3.33 -26.09 1.44
CA HIS A 585 -2.77 -26.33 2.75
C HIS A 585 -2.18 -27.74 2.85
N GLY A 586 -1.29 -28.11 1.92
CA GLY A 586 -0.62 -29.44 1.93
C GLY A 586 0.37 -29.59 3.08
N GLU A 587 0.93 -28.48 3.59
CA GLU A 587 1.81 -28.43 4.76
C GLU A 587 1.31 -27.32 5.68
N LEU A 588 0.99 -27.66 6.91
CA LEU A 588 0.59 -26.71 7.95
C LEU A 588 1.76 -26.56 8.93
N ARG A 589 2.25 -25.32 9.09
CA ARG A 589 3.33 -25.02 10.03
C ARG A 589 2.76 -24.21 11.18
N THR A 590 2.98 -24.67 12.41
CA THR A 590 2.66 -23.92 13.62
C THR A 590 3.52 -22.65 13.69
N ARG A 591 2.96 -21.58 14.25
CA ARG A 591 3.67 -20.33 14.47
C ARG A 591 3.60 -19.92 15.93
N SER A 592 4.70 -19.39 16.41
CA SER A 592 4.74 -18.74 17.74
C SER A 592 3.76 -17.59 17.81
N LEU A 593 2.93 -17.58 18.85
CA LEU A 593 2.06 -16.43 19.16
C LEU A 593 2.84 -15.19 19.64
N LEU A 594 4.06 -15.37 20.20
CA LEU A 594 4.89 -14.28 20.75
C LEU A 594 5.77 -13.61 19.70
N THR A 595 6.29 -14.38 18.71
CA THR A 595 7.34 -13.93 17.80
C THR A 595 6.99 -14.10 16.34
N SER A 596 5.92 -14.84 16.03
CA SER A 596 5.49 -15.23 14.67
C SER A 596 6.44 -16.16 13.94
N HIS A 597 7.49 -16.69 14.59
CA HIS A 597 8.39 -17.67 13.97
C HIS A 597 7.66 -18.96 13.59
N SER A 598 7.90 -19.43 12.38
CA SER A 598 7.42 -20.72 11.90
C SER A 598 8.17 -21.88 12.59
N GLY A 599 7.50 -23.02 12.82
CA GLY A 599 8.06 -24.19 13.49
C GLY A 599 8.32 -23.98 14.99
N GLN A 600 7.69 -22.96 15.60
CA GLN A 600 7.73 -22.73 17.04
C GLN A 600 6.31 -22.77 17.61
N THR A 601 6.16 -23.39 18.75
CA THR A 601 4.91 -23.45 19.51
C THR A 601 5.05 -22.64 20.78
N THR A 602 4.07 -21.77 21.06
CA THR A 602 4.03 -21.03 22.32
C THR A 602 3.38 -21.88 23.38
N LEU A 603 4.07 -22.06 24.50
CA LEU A 603 3.56 -22.76 25.66
C LEU A 603 3.21 -21.80 26.78
N SER A 604 2.13 -22.11 27.49
CA SER A 604 1.70 -21.47 28.72
C SER A 604 2.18 -22.28 29.93
N PHE A 605 2.83 -21.61 30.87
CA PHE A 605 3.25 -22.14 32.15
C PHE A 605 2.46 -21.48 33.25
N VAL A 606 1.64 -22.22 33.96
CA VAL A 606 0.76 -21.70 35.01
C VAL A 606 1.09 -22.38 36.34
N ALA A 607 1.32 -21.58 37.38
CA ALA A 607 1.49 -22.07 38.74
C ALA A 607 0.14 -22.06 39.48
N GLY A 608 -0.27 -23.20 40.02
CA GLY A 608 -1.51 -23.32 40.77
C GLY A 608 -1.40 -22.73 42.18
N GLY A 609 -2.55 -22.54 42.82
CA GLY A 609 -2.65 -22.02 44.18
C GLY A 609 -2.36 -20.51 44.29
N THR A 610 -1.71 -20.10 45.37
CA THR A 610 -1.37 -18.68 45.68
C THR A 610 0.03 -18.27 45.24
N THR A 611 0.71 -19.13 44.44
CA THR A 611 2.09 -18.84 44.02
C THR A 611 2.12 -17.80 42.94
N GLU A 612 2.83 -16.70 43.18
CA GLU A 612 3.07 -15.66 42.17
C GLU A 612 4.43 -15.84 41.49
N ILE A 613 4.45 -15.77 40.18
CA ILE A 613 5.64 -15.82 39.37
C ILE A 613 6.08 -14.39 39.02
N ARG A 614 6.95 -13.81 39.85
CA ARG A 614 7.42 -12.44 39.70
C ARG A 614 8.69 -12.30 38.85
N THR A 615 9.40 -13.40 38.61
CA THR A 615 10.65 -13.40 37.85
C THR A 615 10.72 -14.58 36.88
N PRO A 616 11.29 -14.39 35.68
CA PRO A 616 11.54 -15.46 34.71
C PRO A 616 12.41 -16.61 35.27
N THR A 617 13.23 -16.31 36.26
CA THR A 617 14.14 -17.26 36.90
C THR A 617 13.41 -18.45 37.52
N TYR A 618 12.19 -18.25 38.01
CA TYR A 618 11.39 -19.33 38.58
C TYR A 618 11.08 -20.41 37.54
N VAL A 619 10.61 -19.99 36.36
CA VAL A 619 10.29 -20.89 35.22
C VAL A 619 11.56 -21.59 34.71
N TRP A 620 12.65 -20.84 34.55
CA TRP A 620 13.95 -21.39 34.14
C TRP A 620 14.47 -22.45 35.11
N ASN A 621 14.38 -22.23 36.42
CA ASN A 621 14.84 -23.22 37.41
C ASN A 621 13.98 -24.49 37.36
N PHE A 622 12.66 -24.34 37.22
CA PHE A 622 11.76 -25.49 37.12
C PHE A 622 12.10 -26.36 35.89
N LEU A 623 12.28 -25.75 34.75
CA LEU A 623 12.54 -26.45 33.48
C LEU A 623 13.94 -27.09 33.46
N ARG A 624 14.97 -26.41 33.98
CA ARG A 624 16.34 -26.93 34.07
C ARG A 624 16.48 -28.15 34.98
N GLN A 625 15.62 -28.29 35.94
CA GLN A 625 15.65 -29.44 36.85
C GLN A 625 15.05 -30.71 36.24
N ARG A 626 14.28 -30.58 35.15
CA ARG A 626 13.47 -31.66 34.57
C ARG A 626 13.81 -31.99 33.11
N LEU A 627 14.50 -31.10 32.40
CA LEU A 627 14.88 -31.26 31.02
C LEU A 627 16.40 -31.32 30.87
N GLU A 628 16.85 -32.11 29.92
CA GLU A 628 18.27 -32.12 29.50
C GLU A 628 18.66 -30.79 28.82
N GLU A 629 19.95 -30.45 28.87
CA GLU A 629 20.48 -29.22 28.32
C GLU A 629 20.21 -29.03 26.81
N ASN A 630 20.15 -30.15 26.06
CA ASN A 630 19.85 -30.16 24.62
C ASN A 630 18.38 -29.90 24.30
N ASP A 631 17.46 -30.26 25.18
CA ASP A 631 16.02 -30.08 25.03
C ASP A 631 15.56 -28.69 25.52
N LEU A 632 16.40 -27.98 26.27
CA LEU A 632 16.10 -26.67 26.85
C LEU A 632 16.20 -25.50 25.84
N GLN A 633 15.54 -25.64 24.71
CA GLN A 633 15.55 -24.66 23.64
C GLN A 633 14.38 -23.67 23.78
N ILE A 634 14.45 -22.79 24.78
CA ILE A 634 13.41 -21.80 25.06
C ILE A 634 13.76 -20.46 24.43
N ARG A 635 12.78 -19.88 23.75
CA ARG A 635 12.88 -18.52 23.21
C ARG A 635 11.83 -17.62 23.90
N ARG A 636 12.21 -16.37 24.10
CA ARG A 636 11.35 -15.26 24.54
C ARG A 636 10.35 -15.59 25.68
N LEU A 637 10.87 -16.00 26.81
CA LEU A 637 10.05 -16.17 28.02
C LEU A 637 9.56 -14.80 28.51
N THR A 638 8.24 -14.66 28.69
CA THR A 638 7.57 -13.45 29.14
C THR A 638 6.55 -13.79 30.24
N LEU A 639 6.49 -12.98 31.29
CA LEU A 639 5.54 -13.17 32.36
C LEU A 639 4.15 -12.64 32.00
N CYS A 640 3.11 -13.27 32.50
CA CYS A 640 1.74 -12.80 32.41
C CYS A 640 1.50 -11.64 33.39
N ALA A 641 0.60 -10.71 33.03
CA ALA A 641 0.29 -9.53 33.84
C ALA A 641 -0.31 -9.85 35.22
N ASP A 642 -0.98 -10.99 35.33
CA ASP A 642 -1.57 -11.49 36.55
C ASP A 642 -0.56 -12.14 37.52
N HIS A 643 0.71 -12.23 37.12
CA HIS A 643 1.79 -12.91 37.85
C HIS A 643 1.54 -14.40 38.21
N LYS A 644 0.54 -15.03 37.61
CA LYS A 644 0.24 -16.46 37.83
C LYS A 644 0.94 -17.39 36.84
N GLY A 645 1.46 -16.83 35.75
CA GLY A 645 2.06 -17.64 34.72
C GLY A 645 3.12 -16.91 33.89
N ALA A 646 3.65 -17.65 32.94
CA ALA A 646 4.55 -17.15 31.92
C ALA A 646 4.25 -17.85 30.60
N VAL A 647 4.58 -17.22 29.49
CA VAL A 647 4.53 -17.81 28.17
C VAL A 647 5.93 -17.79 27.52
N PHE A 648 6.23 -18.81 26.76
CA PHE A 648 7.52 -18.94 26.06
C PHE A 648 7.39 -19.79 24.80
N ASP A 649 8.32 -19.60 23.89
CA ASP A 649 8.37 -20.35 22.62
C ASP A 649 9.35 -21.53 22.73
N VAL A 650 8.95 -22.66 22.15
CA VAL A 650 9.80 -23.84 21.98
C VAL A 650 9.68 -24.35 20.53
N PRO A 651 10.68 -25.07 19.99
CA PRO A 651 10.51 -25.80 18.73
C PRO A 651 9.30 -26.72 18.81
N SER A 652 8.49 -26.76 17.75
CA SER A 652 7.23 -27.53 17.76
C SER A 652 7.46 -29.03 17.99
N GLU A 653 8.62 -29.55 17.57
CA GLU A 653 9.05 -30.95 17.79
C GLU A 653 9.25 -31.27 19.29
N LEU A 654 9.56 -30.28 20.11
CA LEU A 654 9.81 -30.45 21.54
C LEU A 654 8.59 -30.14 22.40
N ALA A 655 7.53 -29.54 21.82
CA ALA A 655 6.37 -29.06 22.58
C ALA A 655 5.73 -30.16 23.47
N GLU A 656 5.57 -31.36 22.96
CA GLU A 656 5.01 -32.48 23.70
C GLU A 656 5.84 -32.86 24.94
N LYS A 657 7.18 -32.80 24.83
CA LYS A 657 8.07 -33.08 25.96
C LYS A 657 7.87 -32.08 27.11
N PHE A 658 7.61 -30.78 26.76
CA PHE A 658 7.34 -29.77 27.76
C PHE A 658 5.95 -29.93 28.39
N VAL A 659 4.95 -30.29 27.58
CA VAL A 659 3.58 -30.52 28.06
C VAL A 659 3.54 -31.74 29.00
N ALA A 660 4.29 -32.79 28.71
CA ALA A 660 4.39 -33.96 29.56
C ALA A 660 4.94 -33.67 30.98
N LEU A 661 5.69 -32.59 31.16
CA LEU A 661 6.16 -32.15 32.47
C LEU A 661 5.03 -31.73 33.41
N SER A 662 3.86 -31.40 32.89
CA SER A 662 2.67 -31.05 33.69
C SER A 662 2.01 -32.28 34.29
N GLU A 663 2.18 -33.45 33.74
CA GLU A 663 1.63 -34.73 34.23
C GLU A 663 2.50 -35.33 35.34
N ASP A 664 3.79 -34.98 35.36
CA ASP A 664 4.70 -35.39 36.45
C ASP A 664 4.48 -34.46 37.65
N GLN A 665 3.38 -34.67 38.37
CA GLN A 665 3.08 -34.01 39.66
C GLN A 665 4.09 -34.48 40.71
N GLY A 666 5.36 -34.15 40.52
CA GLY A 666 6.39 -34.36 41.50
C GLY A 666 6.02 -33.66 42.81
N THR A 667 6.45 -34.21 43.91
CA THR A 667 6.29 -33.92 45.31
C THR A 667 6.49 -32.44 45.74
N GLY A 668 6.25 -31.46 44.84
CA GLY A 668 6.36 -30.04 45.12
C GLY A 668 5.05 -29.42 45.65
N PRO A 669 5.13 -28.38 46.47
CA PRO A 669 3.97 -27.76 47.10
C PRO A 669 3.02 -26.99 46.18
N THR A 670 3.38 -26.84 44.89
CA THR A 670 2.62 -26.05 43.92
C THR A 670 2.42 -26.86 42.62
N PRO A 671 1.18 -27.18 42.21
CA PRO A 671 0.92 -27.82 40.95
C PRO A 671 1.28 -26.85 39.80
N ILE A 672 2.04 -27.33 38.83
CA ILE A 672 2.43 -26.57 37.65
C ILE A 672 1.79 -27.23 36.43
N THR A 673 1.13 -26.43 35.60
CA THR A 673 0.52 -26.86 34.37
C THR A 673 1.25 -26.22 33.20
N ILE A 674 1.70 -27.03 32.23
CA ILE A 674 2.26 -26.56 30.97
C ILE A 674 1.33 -27.05 29.86
N SER A 675 0.83 -26.13 29.06
CA SER A 675 -0.08 -26.44 27.95
C SER A 675 0.27 -25.61 26.71
N VAL A 676 -0.17 -26.07 25.55
CA VAL A 676 -0.08 -25.24 24.33
C VAL A 676 -0.97 -24.03 24.52
N CYS A 677 -0.42 -22.85 24.25
CA CYS A 677 -1.13 -21.60 24.36
C CYS A 677 -2.01 -21.38 23.12
N GLU A 678 -3.31 -21.33 23.25
CA GLU A 678 -4.24 -21.04 22.16
C GLU A 678 -4.43 -19.53 21.95
N GLU A 679 -4.50 -18.77 23.06
CA GLU A 679 -4.60 -17.32 23.07
C GLU A 679 -3.56 -16.71 24.00
N LEU A 680 -2.93 -15.59 23.58
CA LEU A 680 -1.95 -14.89 24.41
C LEU A 680 -2.65 -14.20 25.59
N PRO A 681 -2.27 -14.53 26.86
CA PRO A 681 -2.72 -13.78 28.02
C PRO A 681 -2.14 -12.35 27.99
N GLU A 682 -2.69 -11.45 28.81
CA GLU A 682 -2.06 -10.15 29.01
C GLU A 682 -0.64 -10.30 29.55
N LEU A 683 0.33 -9.71 28.85
CA LEU A 683 1.74 -9.82 29.18
C LEU A 683 2.24 -8.56 29.91
N ILE A 684 3.18 -8.74 30.83
CA ILE A 684 3.87 -7.61 31.46
C ILE A 684 4.62 -6.84 30.39
N ALA A 685 4.25 -5.56 30.18
CA ALA A 685 4.97 -4.66 29.30
C ALA A 685 6.41 -4.49 29.81
N LYS A 686 7.40 -4.77 28.97
CA LYS A 686 8.80 -4.43 29.30
C LYS A 686 8.87 -2.93 29.54
N PRO A 687 9.45 -2.46 30.66
CA PRO A 687 9.71 -1.04 30.83
C PRO A 687 10.54 -0.56 29.65
N GLN A 688 10.05 0.43 28.94
CA GLN A 688 10.81 1.09 27.88
C GLN A 688 12.10 1.62 28.53
N SER A 689 13.23 1.00 28.19
CA SER A 689 14.54 1.57 28.56
C SER A 689 14.62 2.91 27.85
N SER A 690 14.44 3.99 28.61
CA SER A 690 14.77 5.34 28.18
C SER A 690 16.25 5.33 27.83
N GLY A 691 16.57 5.19 26.55
CA GLY A 691 17.91 5.26 26.00
C GLY A 691 18.47 6.66 26.23
N GLY A 692 19.12 6.86 27.37
CA GLY A 692 20.02 7.96 27.59
C GLY A 692 21.23 7.77 26.68
N PHE A 693 21.33 8.60 25.68
CA PHE A 693 22.56 8.82 24.92
C PHE A 693 23.59 9.42 25.89
N GLY A 694 24.47 8.58 26.44
CA GLY A 694 25.67 8.97 27.14
C GLY A 694 26.86 8.57 26.29
N GLY A 695 27.44 9.57 25.63
CA GLY A 695 28.59 9.40 24.78
C GLY A 695 29.89 9.14 25.54
N GLY A 696 30.76 8.38 24.93
CA GLY A 696 32.19 8.61 24.86
C GLY A 696 33.07 8.08 25.95
N GLY A 697 34.08 7.35 25.54
CA GLY A 697 35.34 7.31 26.28
C GLY A 697 36.06 5.97 26.27
N ARG A 698 36.89 5.82 25.31
CA ARG A 698 38.03 4.87 25.26
C ARG A 698 38.93 5.01 26.49
N GLY A 699 39.51 3.91 26.92
CA GLY A 699 40.77 3.94 27.65
C GLY A 699 41.01 2.68 28.46
N GLY A 700 41.87 1.82 27.96
CA GLY A 700 42.39 0.67 28.68
C GLY A 700 43.38 1.06 29.76
N GLY A 701 43.68 0.12 30.63
CA GLY A 701 44.85 0.23 31.52
C GLY A 701 44.70 -0.61 32.78
N TYR A 702 45.42 -1.70 32.80
CA TYR A 702 45.76 -2.53 33.95
C TYR A 702 46.46 -1.74 35.06
N SER A 703 46.20 -2.00 36.28
CA SER A 703 47.10 -2.53 37.31
C SER A 703 46.76 -2.02 38.70
N GLY A 704 46.91 -2.90 39.63
CA GLY A 704 46.70 -2.95 41.03
C GLY A 704 47.41 -1.92 41.90
N GLY A 705 47.02 -1.90 43.15
CA GLY A 705 47.76 -1.23 44.20
C GLY A 705 46.93 -0.79 45.40
N ARG A 706 47.09 -1.48 46.42
CA ARG A 706 46.72 -1.29 47.82
C ARG A 706 46.81 0.14 48.36
N GLY A 707 45.91 0.50 49.25
CA GLY A 707 46.25 1.07 50.54
C GLY A 707 46.06 2.56 50.75
N GLY A 708 45.42 2.93 51.80
CA GLY A 708 45.65 4.20 52.42
C GLY A 708 44.44 5.00 52.89
N ARG A 709 44.17 4.90 54.17
CA ARG A 709 43.34 5.78 55.03
C ARG A 709 43.76 7.25 54.90
N GLY A 710 42.79 8.13 55.01
CA GLY A 710 43.09 9.53 55.30
C GLY A 710 41.88 10.45 55.29
N SER A 711 41.51 10.81 56.45
CA SER A 711 40.47 11.70 56.96
C SER A 711 40.76 13.19 56.67
N PHE A 712 39.76 14.03 56.94
CA PHE A 712 39.71 15.49 57.21
C PHE A 712 39.48 16.46 56.06
N SER A 713 38.33 17.06 56.07
CA SER A 713 37.85 18.35 56.65
C SER A 713 38.09 19.58 55.75
N GLY A 714 37.00 20.30 55.56
CA GLY A 714 36.92 21.72 55.77
C GLY A 714 37.24 22.67 54.62
N GLY A 715 36.34 23.55 54.36
CA GLY A 715 36.71 24.83 53.82
C GLY A 715 35.68 25.51 52.94
N ARG A 716 34.92 26.38 53.52
CA ARG A 716 34.06 27.42 52.92
C ARG A 716 34.88 28.42 52.12
N GLY A 717 34.32 29.00 51.05
CA GLY A 717 34.86 30.24 50.49
C GLY A 717 34.03 30.77 49.32
N ARG A 718 33.35 31.79 49.61
CA ARG A 718 32.56 32.77 48.83
C ARG A 718 33.40 33.57 47.83
N GLY A 719 32.68 34.13 46.86
CA GLY A 719 32.99 35.41 46.15
C GLY A 719 33.35 35.14 44.70
N GLY A 720 32.84 35.73 43.65
CA GLY A 720 32.21 37.00 43.51
C GLY A 720 32.82 37.69 42.27
N PHE A 721 31.96 38.27 41.42
CA PHE A 721 32.28 39.35 40.47
C PHE A 721 32.77 39.06 39.05
N SER A 722 31.89 39.40 38.09
CA SER A 722 32.18 39.99 36.76
C SER A 722 32.91 41.35 36.89
N PRO A 723 33.32 42.09 35.84
CA PRO A 723 32.97 42.06 34.40
C PRO A 723 34.13 42.57 33.46
N GLY A 724 33.85 42.53 32.15
CA GLY A 724 34.27 43.65 31.27
C GLY A 724 35.49 43.44 30.40
N GLY A 725 35.37 43.85 29.14
CA GLY A 725 36.50 44.38 28.40
C GLY A 725 36.51 44.12 26.88
N ARG A 726 35.99 45.01 26.15
CA ARG A 726 36.20 45.51 24.79
C ARG A 726 37.66 45.47 24.27
N GLY A 727 37.77 45.35 22.92
CA GLY A 727 38.85 45.89 22.10
C GLY A 727 39.02 45.10 20.80
N ARG A 728 38.58 45.56 19.68
CA ARG A 728 39.10 46.52 18.68
C ARG A 728 40.41 46.10 18.01
N GLY A 729 40.31 46.04 16.66
CA GLY A 729 41.35 46.49 15.71
C GLY A 729 42.04 45.30 15.00
N GLY A 730 42.26 45.30 13.74
CA GLY A 730 42.47 46.15 12.65
C GLY A 730 42.88 45.36 11.42
N ARG A 731 42.45 45.77 10.31
CA ARG A 731 43.15 46.28 9.10
C ARG A 731 44.30 45.47 8.49
N GLY A 732 44.12 45.26 7.17
CA GLY A 732 45.14 45.29 6.12
C GLY A 732 44.84 44.26 5.06
N GLY A 733 44.42 44.54 3.86
CA GLY A 733 45.05 45.26 2.75
C GLY A 733 45.75 44.23 1.91
N GLY A 734 45.54 44.08 0.64
CA GLY A 734 45.38 44.82 -0.50
C GLY A 734 45.59 43.99 -1.79
N ARG A 735 45.07 44.50 -2.87
CA ARG A 735 45.54 44.42 -4.28
C ARG A 735 45.58 43.04 -4.95
N GLY A 736 45.06 42.72 -6.13
CA GLY A 736 44.71 43.58 -7.27
C GLY A 736 45.19 42.87 -8.54
N PHE A 737 44.58 43.24 -9.68
CA PHE A 737 44.89 42.81 -11.07
C PHE A 737 44.19 41.50 -11.52
N GLY A 738 43.39 41.43 -12.57
CA GLY A 738 43.30 42.25 -13.78
C GLY A 738 43.43 41.36 -14.99
N GLY A 739 42.49 41.48 -15.94
CA GLY A 739 42.73 41.09 -17.34
C GLY A 739 41.93 39.89 -17.84
N ARG A 740 40.82 40.08 -18.44
CA ARG A 740 40.46 40.28 -19.87
C ARG A 740 40.81 39.12 -20.83
N ARG A 741 39.76 38.66 -21.47
CA ARG A 741 39.58 38.21 -22.86
C ARG A 741 39.94 36.76 -23.22
N GLY A 742 38.92 36.18 -23.89
CA GLY A 742 38.91 35.08 -24.77
C GLY A 742 37.50 34.56 -24.89
#